data_f6b545f64da68ebc5459b40afb486086
#
_entry.id   f6b545f64da68ebc5459b40afb486086
#
_cell.length_a   1.000
_cell.length_b   1.000
_cell.length_c   1.000
_cell.angle_alpha   90.00
_cell.angle_beta   90.00
_cell.angle_gamma   90.00
#
_symmetry.space_group_name_H-M   'P 1'
#
loop_
_entity.id
_entity.type
_entity.pdbx_description
1 polymer ?
#
loop_
_entity_poly.entity_id
_entity_poly.type
_entity_poly.pdbx_seq_one_letter_code
_entity_poly.pdbx_strand_id
1 'polypeptide(L)'
;MVTRILVTHSDGSKDTFAPKKISDTIIKETGIDEELANRIQNRIASKIYKLKKDGMTEISTSAIRAEVSSHLLQEREFAAEEKNRKLGMSVSEFEHLIERGCKDNANIDYSPEMIAKYAYDSIAKEYALLKMPEDCAEAHREGLIHIHDLEYYMTRPNCMNYDLRFFAKNGLKIDGKGDMGSVSGPAKSLEVLLNHMLQAWMAGATVMSGGQGYVNFNTLLSPFCKDRSYKDIKQAIQGFIYNCNESLICRGGQVLFSSIALDLSCPSVLADEPAIGVGGVPIGTYKDYQNEADLIFQAVCEVSNEKDHRGAYHRFPNILFNIRDGDLDEYTGTCKMLHEAGANNPTFYYNNCIDLERSTMGCRSSLPVNYTGDYFKDSCNTGNFMYNTINLPLLALEVNGDIDDFYELLDAMCELCYKSLLHRREVVKDVIYNKHMSDFLLQEDKDTGEPLWDIDRTTITLGYCGLNECLEVLFGKDIIEAEDEGVNIVKYINKKKQEFFERDGLRWSVIASPAESTAFRFATINREKYPSCPVQGKEGAYYLTNSHHIPVGSGVDWIKHIENAGKFAHLSLGGDILHIWSGEVWSDAEAIWKLNKRILEYGNPIFWAYSKVFSFCSECGFTINDKLDECPICKSKDVRHFDRITGYYLCINTFNAGKRAEFEQRHRYKLTSEDC
;
A
#
# COMPACT_ATOMS: atom_id res chain seq x y z
N MET A 1 7.75 -61.91 -2.20
CA MET A 1 8.28 -60.75 -1.45
C MET A 1 7.11 -59.90 -0.97
N VAL A 2 6.96 -59.70 0.32
CA VAL A 2 5.92 -58.80 0.84
C VAL A 2 6.38 -57.37 0.52
N THR A 3 5.88 -56.80 -0.57
CA THR A 3 6.17 -55.38 -0.94
C THR A 3 5.68 -54.49 0.18
N ARG A 4 6.58 -53.78 0.82
CA ARG A 4 6.25 -52.77 1.87
C ARG A 4 5.61 -51.55 1.19
N ILE A 5 4.61 -50.95 1.82
CA ILE A 5 4.08 -49.66 1.36
C ILE A 5 5.07 -48.58 1.77
N LEU A 6 5.45 -47.74 0.85
CA LEU A 6 6.28 -46.58 1.11
C LEU A 6 5.43 -45.32 1.38
N VAL A 7 5.87 -44.50 2.31
CA VAL A 7 5.30 -43.17 2.57
C VAL A 7 6.29 -42.15 2.08
N THR A 8 5.89 -41.31 1.12
CA THR A 8 6.72 -40.20 0.61
C THR A 8 6.40 -38.94 1.38
N HIS A 9 7.44 -38.33 1.94
CA HIS A 9 7.38 -37.08 2.63
C HIS A 9 7.48 -35.89 1.67
N SER A 10 7.12 -34.67 2.15
CA SER A 10 7.17 -33.44 1.35
C SER A 10 8.58 -33.02 0.90
N ASP A 11 9.62 -33.50 1.56
CA ASP A 11 11.03 -33.33 1.18
C ASP A 11 11.54 -34.40 0.19
N GLY A 12 10.66 -35.31 -0.26
CA GLY A 12 10.99 -36.39 -1.17
C GLY A 12 11.56 -37.62 -0.48
N SER A 13 11.84 -37.59 0.83
CA SER A 13 12.28 -38.77 1.58
C SER A 13 11.18 -39.86 1.65
N LYS A 14 11.56 -41.11 1.83
CA LYS A 14 10.63 -42.24 1.87
C LYS A 14 10.84 -43.10 3.10
N ASP A 15 9.75 -43.38 3.78
CA ASP A 15 9.69 -44.29 4.93
C ASP A 15 8.79 -45.50 4.64
N THR A 16 8.96 -46.57 5.41
CA THR A 16 7.97 -47.67 5.41
C THR A 16 6.73 -47.23 6.18
N PHE A 17 5.54 -47.49 5.63
CA PHE A 17 4.27 -47.18 6.28
C PHE A 17 4.18 -47.87 7.65
N ALA A 18 4.03 -47.05 8.68
CA ALA A 18 3.87 -47.46 10.08
C ALA A 18 2.60 -46.83 10.66
N PRO A 19 1.51 -47.58 10.84
CA PRO A 19 0.22 -47.02 11.30
C PRO A 19 0.34 -46.20 12.58
N LYS A 20 1.15 -46.64 13.56
CA LYS A 20 1.31 -45.95 14.83
C LYS A 20 1.79 -44.49 14.69
N LYS A 21 2.58 -44.19 13.65
CA LYS A 21 2.98 -42.80 13.36
C LYS A 21 1.77 -41.88 13.12
N ILE A 22 0.62 -42.41 12.68
CA ILE A 22 -0.60 -41.66 12.46
C ILE A 22 -1.18 -41.18 13.81
N SER A 23 -1.46 -42.12 14.74
CA SER A 23 -2.02 -41.77 16.03
C SER A 23 -1.07 -40.88 16.84
N ASP A 24 0.23 -41.24 16.87
CA ASP A 24 1.23 -40.43 17.59
C ASP A 24 1.28 -38.99 17.07
N THR A 25 1.19 -38.79 15.74
CA THR A 25 1.17 -37.46 15.12
C THR A 25 -0.11 -36.73 15.44
N ILE A 26 -1.28 -37.34 15.35
CA ILE A 26 -2.57 -36.72 15.64
C ILE A 26 -2.60 -36.26 17.09
N ILE A 27 -2.23 -37.12 18.06
CA ILE A 27 -2.18 -36.77 19.48
C ILE A 27 -1.27 -35.58 19.71
N LYS A 28 -0.06 -35.64 19.17
CA LYS A 28 0.94 -34.57 19.31
C LYS A 28 0.49 -33.21 18.77
N GLU A 29 -0.11 -33.21 17.58
CA GLU A 29 -0.49 -31.99 16.87
C GLU A 29 -1.83 -31.42 17.36
N THR A 30 -2.80 -32.29 17.67
CA THR A 30 -4.18 -31.86 17.93
C THR A 30 -4.58 -31.93 19.39
N GLY A 31 -3.94 -32.79 20.19
CA GLY A 31 -4.25 -33.02 21.61
C GLY A 31 -5.50 -33.86 21.87
N ILE A 32 -6.05 -34.58 20.85
CA ILE A 32 -7.19 -35.49 21.08
C ILE A 32 -6.76 -36.70 21.91
N ASP A 33 -7.74 -37.36 22.49
CA ASP A 33 -7.50 -38.55 23.31
C ASP A 33 -6.94 -39.74 22.48
N GLU A 34 -6.17 -40.58 23.18
CA GLU A 34 -5.48 -41.70 22.56
C GLU A 34 -6.44 -42.74 21.97
N GLU A 35 -7.62 -42.96 22.55
CA GLU A 35 -8.60 -43.89 22.08
C GLU A 35 -9.18 -43.48 20.73
N LEU A 36 -9.54 -42.20 20.57
CA LEU A 36 -10.02 -41.65 19.32
C LEU A 36 -8.92 -41.65 18.26
N ALA A 37 -7.70 -41.25 18.59
CA ALA A 37 -6.57 -41.27 17.67
C ALA A 37 -6.28 -42.66 17.14
N ASN A 38 -6.34 -43.68 18.01
CA ASN A 38 -6.17 -45.08 17.62
C ASN A 38 -7.33 -45.60 16.75
N ARG A 39 -8.57 -45.17 16.99
CA ARG A 39 -9.71 -45.51 16.09
C ARG A 39 -9.49 -44.94 14.70
N ILE A 40 -9.10 -43.68 14.59
CA ILE A 40 -8.80 -43.03 13.30
C ILE A 40 -7.64 -43.74 12.59
N GLN A 41 -6.53 -43.98 13.30
CA GLN A 41 -5.39 -44.76 12.79
C GLN A 41 -5.81 -46.09 12.16
N ASN A 42 -6.62 -46.86 12.90
CA ASN A 42 -7.03 -48.19 12.45
C ASN A 42 -7.90 -48.15 11.19
N ARG A 43 -8.81 -47.18 11.06
CA ARG A 43 -9.62 -46.96 9.87
C ARG A 43 -8.74 -46.62 8.66
N ILE A 44 -7.79 -45.69 8.82
CA ILE A 44 -6.89 -45.28 7.75
C ILE A 44 -5.95 -46.43 7.35
N ALA A 45 -5.36 -47.14 8.33
CA ALA A 45 -4.50 -48.27 8.06
C ALA A 45 -5.23 -49.37 7.29
N SER A 46 -6.48 -49.69 7.67
CA SER A 46 -7.32 -50.65 6.97
C SER A 46 -7.57 -50.28 5.50
N LYS A 47 -7.85 -48.97 5.25
CA LYS A 47 -8.02 -48.43 3.90
C LYS A 47 -6.74 -48.55 3.08
N ILE A 48 -5.60 -48.15 3.63
CA ILE A 48 -4.30 -48.24 2.97
C ILE A 48 -3.91 -49.67 2.65
N TYR A 49 -4.13 -50.64 3.59
CA TYR A 49 -3.87 -52.05 3.33
C TYR A 49 -4.82 -52.64 2.29
N LYS A 50 -6.04 -52.15 2.14
CA LYS A 50 -6.94 -52.54 1.05
C LYS A 50 -6.40 -52.04 -0.30
N LEU A 51 -6.04 -50.75 -0.39
CA LEU A 51 -5.46 -50.17 -1.61
C LEU A 51 -4.15 -50.86 -2.01
N LYS A 52 -3.36 -51.36 -1.06
CA LYS A 52 -2.20 -52.21 -1.33
C LYS A 52 -2.57 -53.46 -2.08
N LYS A 53 -3.66 -54.15 -1.70
CA LYS A 53 -4.13 -55.35 -2.41
C LYS A 53 -4.52 -55.01 -3.84
N ASP A 54 -4.97 -53.79 -4.09
CA ASP A 54 -5.35 -53.28 -5.40
C ASP A 54 -4.14 -52.72 -6.20
N GLY A 55 -2.91 -52.91 -5.70
CA GLY A 55 -1.66 -52.58 -6.40
C GLY A 55 -0.95 -51.30 -5.96
N MET A 56 -1.46 -50.59 -4.96
CA MET A 56 -0.78 -49.38 -4.44
C MET A 56 0.50 -49.74 -3.69
N THR A 57 1.64 -49.17 -4.09
CA THR A 57 2.96 -49.39 -3.47
C THR A 57 3.48 -48.20 -2.68
N GLU A 58 2.91 -47.01 -2.91
CA GLU A 58 3.36 -45.76 -2.32
C GLU A 58 2.17 -44.83 -2.02
N ILE A 59 2.25 -44.08 -0.93
CA ILE A 59 1.29 -43.03 -0.54
C ILE A 59 2.02 -41.82 0.02
N SER A 60 1.55 -40.62 -0.27
CA SER A 60 2.14 -39.40 0.29
C SER A 60 1.65 -39.09 1.71
N THR A 61 2.49 -38.43 2.50
CA THR A 61 2.06 -37.89 3.82
C THR A 61 0.88 -36.95 3.69
N SER A 62 0.77 -36.21 2.56
CA SER A 62 -0.38 -35.34 2.28
C SER A 62 -1.69 -36.12 2.16
N ALA A 63 -1.67 -37.24 1.45
CA ALA A 63 -2.84 -38.10 1.29
C ALA A 63 -3.27 -38.74 2.64
N ILE A 64 -2.31 -39.19 3.45
CA ILE A 64 -2.60 -39.69 4.81
C ILE A 64 -3.23 -38.60 5.66
N ARG A 65 -2.70 -37.38 5.62
CA ARG A 65 -3.20 -36.21 6.40
C ARG A 65 -4.63 -35.83 5.96
N ALA A 66 -4.93 -35.90 4.65
CA ALA A 66 -6.28 -35.64 4.14
C ALA A 66 -7.30 -36.69 4.67
N GLU A 67 -6.89 -37.96 4.76
CA GLU A 67 -7.72 -39.00 5.38
C GLU A 67 -7.94 -38.76 6.88
N VAL A 68 -6.90 -38.27 7.60
CA VAL A 68 -7.03 -37.89 9.01
C VAL A 68 -8.04 -36.74 9.16
N SER A 69 -7.93 -35.67 8.37
CA SER A 69 -8.89 -34.56 8.37
C SER A 69 -10.33 -35.03 8.11
N SER A 70 -10.52 -35.93 7.11
CA SER A 70 -11.84 -36.49 6.81
C SER A 70 -12.43 -37.23 8.00
N HIS A 71 -11.62 -38.01 8.73
CA HIS A 71 -12.09 -38.74 9.89
C HIS A 71 -12.34 -37.85 11.10
N LEU A 72 -11.51 -36.82 11.33
CA LEU A 72 -11.76 -35.83 12.38
C LEU A 72 -13.07 -35.08 12.18
N LEU A 73 -13.39 -34.68 10.93
CA LEU A 73 -14.70 -34.09 10.59
C LEU A 73 -15.87 -35.06 10.86
N GLN A 74 -15.74 -36.34 10.53
CA GLN A 74 -16.75 -37.37 10.82
C GLN A 74 -17.01 -37.54 12.32
N GLU A 75 -15.95 -37.48 13.13
CA GLU A 75 -16.04 -37.55 14.59
C GLU A 75 -16.44 -36.20 15.23
N ARG A 76 -16.64 -35.14 14.44
CA ARG A 76 -16.97 -33.76 14.85
C ARG A 76 -15.87 -33.06 15.68
N GLU A 77 -14.64 -33.46 15.51
CA GLU A 77 -13.46 -32.88 16.15
C GLU A 77 -12.91 -31.71 15.35
N PHE A 78 -13.71 -30.62 15.22
CA PHE A 78 -13.40 -29.49 14.34
C PHE A 78 -12.12 -28.76 14.72
N ALA A 79 -11.86 -28.54 16.02
CA ALA A 79 -10.63 -27.90 16.48
C ALA A 79 -9.38 -28.76 16.22
N ALA A 80 -9.52 -30.08 16.29
CA ALA A 80 -8.44 -31.01 15.94
C ALA A 80 -8.19 -31.06 14.44
N GLU A 81 -9.25 -31.03 13.62
CA GLU A 81 -9.15 -30.95 12.17
C GLU A 81 -8.44 -29.67 11.73
N GLU A 82 -8.80 -28.52 12.32
CA GLU A 82 -8.13 -27.24 12.02
C GLU A 82 -6.61 -27.32 12.22
N LYS A 83 -6.16 -27.94 13.32
CA LYS A 83 -4.74 -28.14 13.61
C LYS A 83 -4.07 -29.16 12.67
N ASN A 84 -4.81 -30.15 12.18
CA ASN A 84 -4.29 -31.17 11.27
C ASN A 84 -4.28 -30.71 9.81
N ARG A 85 -5.11 -29.73 9.43
CA ARG A 85 -5.28 -29.25 8.06
C ARG A 85 -3.97 -28.76 7.46
N LYS A 86 -3.75 -29.06 6.17
CA LYS A 86 -2.71 -28.40 5.39
C LYS A 86 -3.24 -27.12 4.78
N LEU A 87 -2.44 -26.07 4.88
CA LEU A 87 -2.67 -24.81 4.21
C LEU A 87 -1.99 -24.80 2.83
N GLY A 88 -2.48 -23.98 1.92
CA GLY A 88 -1.84 -23.71 0.64
C GLY A 88 -2.72 -24.00 -0.56
N MET A 89 -2.08 -24.26 -1.70
CA MET A 89 -2.73 -24.48 -2.98
C MET A 89 -2.62 -25.94 -3.46
N SER A 90 -3.46 -26.32 -4.41
CA SER A 90 -3.39 -27.61 -5.07
C SER A 90 -2.20 -27.67 -6.06
N VAL A 91 -1.79 -28.89 -6.45
CA VAL A 91 -0.77 -29.07 -7.49
C VAL A 91 -1.18 -28.37 -8.79
N SER A 92 -2.44 -28.52 -9.20
CA SER A 92 -2.95 -27.90 -10.43
C SER A 92 -2.90 -26.35 -10.39
N GLU A 93 -3.21 -25.73 -9.24
CA GLU A 93 -3.10 -24.28 -9.08
C GLU A 93 -1.64 -23.81 -9.17
N PHE A 94 -0.72 -24.57 -8.57
CA PHE A 94 0.71 -24.24 -8.63
C PHE A 94 1.27 -24.42 -10.05
N GLU A 95 0.88 -25.49 -10.77
CA GLU A 95 1.23 -25.70 -12.18
C GLU A 95 0.73 -24.53 -13.05
N HIS A 96 -0.51 -24.09 -12.82
CA HIS A 96 -1.09 -22.95 -13.52
C HIS A 96 -0.32 -21.65 -13.26
N LEU A 97 0.12 -21.43 -12.02
CA LEU A 97 0.93 -20.29 -11.63
C LEU A 97 2.30 -20.31 -12.35
N ILE A 98 2.94 -21.49 -12.46
CA ILE A 98 4.20 -21.66 -13.21
C ILE A 98 4.00 -21.40 -14.70
N GLU A 99 2.88 -21.86 -15.29
CA GLU A 99 2.65 -21.73 -16.74
C GLU A 99 2.25 -20.31 -17.18
N ARG A 100 1.48 -19.58 -16.37
CA ARG A 100 0.80 -18.35 -16.78
C ARG A 100 1.17 -17.11 -15.98
N GLY A 101 1.87 -17.27 -14.85
CA GLY A 101 2.12 -16.20 -13.91
C GLY A 101 0.81 -15.67 -13.29
N CYS A 102 0.89 -14.50 -12.69
CA CYS A 102 -0.26 -13.80 -12.13
C CYS A 102 -0.27 -12.34 -12.59
N LYS A 103 -1.46 -11.80 -12.88
CA LYS A 103 -1.68 -10.42 -13.30
C LYS A 103 -2.51 -9.67 -12.25
N ASP A 104 -1.94 -9.46 -11.09
CA ASP A 104 -2.59 -8.71 -10.02
C ASP A 104 -1.76 -7.50 -9.62
N ASN A 105 -1.83 -6.46 -10.44
CA ASN A 105 -1.18 -5.16 -10.20
C ASN A 105 0.34 -5.26 -9.89
N ALA A 106 1.03 -6.27 -10.43
CA ALA A 106 2.45 -6.50 -10.18
C ALA A 106 3.34 -5.67 -11.12
N ASN A 107 4.46 -5.15 -10.60
CA ASN A 107 5.48 -4.48 -11.43
C ASN A 107 6.20 -5.47 -12.37
N ILE A 108 6.32 -6.72 -11.95
CA ILE A 108 6.83 -7.84 -12.73
C ILE A 108 5.77 -8.94 -12.67
N ASP A 109 5.17 -9.26 -13.79
CA ASP A 109 4.03 -10.17 -13.90
C ASP A 109 4.41 -11.65 -13.97
N TYR A 110 5.70 -11.96 -14.15
CA TYR A 110 6.20 -13.32 -14.21
C TYR A 110 7.69 -13.41 -13.81
N SER A 111 7.95 -13.98 -12.64
CA SER A 111 9.31 -14.23 -12.15
C SER A 111 9.30 -15.33 -11.07
N PRO A 112 10.43 -16.00 -10.78
CA PRO A 112 10.52 -16.99 -9.70
C PRO A 112 10.10 -16.42 -8.33
N GLU A 113 10.51 -15.20 -8.00
CA GLU A 113 10.14 -14.52 -6.75
C GLU A 113 8.63 -14.23 -6.64
N MET A 114 8.00 -13.91 -7.75
CA MET A 114 6.55 -13.72 -7.78
C MET A 114 5.81 -15.06 -7.55
N ILE A 115 6.26 -16.14 -8.17
CA ILE A 115 5.70 -17.49 -7.95
C ILE A 115 5.84 -17.87 -6.47
N ALA A 116 7.02 -17.66 -5.87
CA ALA A 116 7.27 -17.92 -4.45
C ALA A 116 6.35 -17.08 -3.55
N LYS A 117 6.16 -15.79 -3.89
CA LYS A 117 5.24 -14.91 -3.15
C LYS A 117 3.80 -15.42 -3.20
N TYR A 118 3.27 -15.75 -4.36
CA TYR A 118 1.88 -16.23 -4.48
C TYR A 118 1.64 -17.54 -3.74
N ALA A 119 2.61 -18.45 -3.78
CA ALA A 119 2.53 -19.68 -3.00
C ALA A 119 2.51 -19.41 -1.49
N TYR A 120 3.35 -18.45 -1.02
CA TYR A 120 3.34 -18.01 0.36
C TYR A 120 2.01 -17.29 0.72
N ASP A 121 1.54 -16.40 -0.14
CA ASP A 121 0.31 -15.64 0.08
C ASP A 121 -0.91 -16.55 0.28
N SER A 122 -1.01 -17.64 -0.49
CA SER A 122 -2.08 -18.64 -0.35
C SER A 122 -2.09 -19.23 1.07
N ILE A 123 -0.93 -19.63 1.58
CA ILE A 123 -0.79 -20.18 2.93
C ILE A 123 -1.08 -19.12 3.99
N ALA A 124 -0.51 -17.92 3.84
CA ALA A 124 -0.59 -16.87 4.83
C ALA A 124 -1.99 -16.29 4.97
N LYS A 125 -2.72 -16.10 3.86
CA LYS A 125 -4.11 -15.62 3.86
C LYS A 125 -5.05 -16.62 4.53
N GLU A 126 -4.93 -17.90 4.19
CA GLU A 126 -5.74 -18.95 4.81
C GLU A 126 -5.47 -19.03 6.32
N TYR A 127 -4.18 -19.01 6.72
CA TYR A 127 -3.79 -19.01 8.13
C TYR A 127 -4.31 -17.78 8.89
N ALA A 128 -4.23 -16.61 8.30
CA ALA A 128 -4.74 -15.38 8.89
C ALA A 128 -6.26 -15.46 9.17
N LEU A 129 -7.04 -15.95 8.18
CA LEU A 129 -8.48 -16.14 8.30
C LEU A 129 -8.89 -17.18 9.35
N LEU A 130 -8.00 -18.16 9.64
CA LEU A 130 -8.21 -19.14 10.70
C LEU A 130 -7.88 -18.58 12.10
N LYS A 131 -6.97 -17.61 12.20
CA LYS A 131 -6.45 -17.11 13.48
C LYS A 131 -7.09 -15.81 13.96
N MET A 132 -7.66 -15.01 13.05
CA MET A 132 -8.40 -13.81 13.45
C MET A 132 -9.75 -14.17 14.10
N PRO A 133 -10.43 -13.23 14.79
CA PRO A 133 -11.78 -13.45 15.27
C PRO A 133 -12.72 -13.90 14.15
N GLU A 134 -13.53 -14.91 14.41
CA GLU A 134 -14.38 -15.59 13.40
C GLU A 134 -15.33 -14.63 12.71
N ASP A 135 -15.98 -13.75 13.45
CA ASP A 135 -16.88 -12.72 12.91
C ASP A 135 -16.18 -11.74 11.97
N CYS A 136 -14.90 -11.39 12.25
CA CYS A 136 -14.10 -10.55 11.36
C CYS A 136 -13.74 -11.31 10.06
N ALA A 137 -13.40 -12.59 10.17
CA ALA A 137 -13.11 -13.42 9.01
C ALA A 137 -14.35 -13.63 8.14
N GLU A 138 -15.52 -13.82 8.75
CA GLU A 138 -16.80 -13.96 8.06
C GLU A 138 -17.19 -12.67 7.34
N ALA A 139 -17.16 -11.52 8.03
CA ALA A 139 -17.45 -10.22 7.42
C ALA A 139 -16.50 -9.91 6.24
N HIS A 140 -15.22 -10.34 6.32
CA HIS A 140 -14.32 -10.24 5.19
C HIS A 140 -14.74 -11.15 4.04
N ARG A 141 -15.07 -12.43 4.28
CA ARG A 141 -15.50 -13.39 3.24
C ARG A 141 -16.78 -12.93 2.56
N GLU A 142 -17.76 -12.48 3.34
CA GLU A 142 -19.05 -11.97 2.86
C GLU A 142 -18.94 -10.63 2.12
N GLY A 143 -17.79 -9.95 2.19
CA GLY A 143 -17.55 -8.70 1.49
C GLY A 143 -18.10 -7.47 2.17
N LEU A 144 -18.57 -7.56 3.42
CA LEU A 144 -19.02 -6.41 4.23
C LEU A 144 -17.86 -5.49 4.55
N ILE A 145 -16.70 -6.07 4.83
CA ILE A 145 -15.43 -5.37 5.00
C ILE A 145 -14.33 -6.01 4.12
N HIS A 146 -13.25 -5.25 3.88
CA HIS A 146 -12.02 -5.78 3.30
C HIS A 146 -10.85 -5.56 4.26
N ILE A 147 -10.25 -6.66 4.68
CA ILE A 147 -9.01 -6.64 5.48
C ILE A 147 -7.85 -6.61 4.50
N HIS A 148 -7.10 -5.50 4.47
CA HIS A 148 -5.99 -5.30 3.55
C HIS A 148 -4.75 -6.09 3.95
N ASP A 149 -3.92 -6.42 2.94
CA ASP A 149 -2.64 -7.12 3.14
C ASP A 149 -2.78 -8.35 4.03
N LEU A 150 -3.79 -9.19 3.71
CA LEU A 150 -4.16 -10.34 4.53
C LEU A 150 -3.01 -11.35 4.66
N GLU A 151 -2.15 -11.48 3.63
CA GLU A 151 -0.94 -12.29 3.63
C GLU A 151 0.10 -11.83 4.65
N TYR A 152 0.06 -10.57 5.05
CA TYR A 152 0.95 -9.98 6.05
C TYR A 152 0.27 -9.75 7.40
N TYR A 153 -0.99 -10.19 7.56
CA TYR A 153 -1.80 -9.96 8.76
C TYR A 153 -1.07 -10.36 10.05
N MET A 154 -0.34 -11.47 10.01
CA MET A 154 0.33 -12.04 11.20
C MET A 154 1.76 -11.52 11.41
N THR A 155 2.31 -10.70 10.50
CA THR A 155 3.77 -10.47 10.50
C THR A 155 4.22 -9.03 10.30
N ARG A 156 3.42 -8.16 9.67
CA ARG A 156 3.91 -6.83 9.23
C ARG A 156 2.89 -5.71 9.46
N PRO A 157 3.37 -4.54 9.91
CA PRO A 157 2.64 -3.28 9.76
C PRO A 157 2.70 -2.80 8.31
N ASN A 158 1.97 -1.70 7.98
CA ASN A 158 1.84 -1.24 6.61
C ASN A 158 2.98 -0.30 6.17
N CYS A 159 2.86 1.00 6.43
CA CYS A 159 3.73 2.03 5.84
C CYS A 159 4.59 2.73 6.89
N MET A 160 5.72 3.31 6.44
CA MET A 160 6.60 4.09 7.32
C MET A 160 7.16 5.34 6.62
N ASN A 161 7.16 6.46 7.33
CA ASN A 161 7.88 7.68 7.00
C ASN A 161 9.10 7.82 7.91
N TYR A 162 10.27 7.94 7.29
CA TYR A 162 11.54 8.07 8.01
C TYR A 162 11.98 9.52 8.13
N ASP A 163 12.54 9.84 9.28
CA ASP A 163 13.42 10.99 9.48
C ASP A 163 14.85 10.59 9.11
N LEU A 164 15.40 11.14 8.04
CA LEU A 164 16.73 10.77 7.59
C LEU A 164 17.84 11.14 8.59
N ARG A 165 17.57 12.04 9.55
CA ARG A 165 18.50 12.39 10.63
C ARG A 165 18.87 11.19 11.48
N PHE A 166 17.97 10.21 11.61
CA PHE A 166 18.25 8.97 12.32
C PHE A 166 19.47 8.27 11.72
N PHE A 167 19.49 8.08 10.39
CA PHE A 167 20.60 7.42 9.70
C PHE A 167 21.84 8.30 9.60
N ALA A 168 21.66 9.61 9.46
CA ALA A 168 22.77 10.56 9.47
C ALA A 168 23.56 10.52 10.79
N LYS A 169 22.88 10.40 11.94
CA LYS A 169 23.48 10.32 13.28
C LYS A 169 24.00 8.94 13.65
N ASN A 170 23.21 7.90 13.37
CA ASN A 170 23.44 6.56 13.91
C ASN A 170 24.14 5.63 12.92
N GLY A 171 24.15 5.99 11.62
CA GLY A 171 24.57 5.08 10.56
C GLY A 171 23.49 4.06 10.23
N LEU A 172 23.89 2.85 9.85
CA LEU A 172 22.95 1.82 9.38
C LEU A 172 23.32 0.42 9.86
N LYS A 173 22.33 -0.30 10.40
CA LYS A 173 22.33 -1.74 10.68
C LYS A 173 21.13 -2.34 9.98
N ILE A 174 21.30 -3.05 8.87
CA ILE A 174 20.19 -3.56 8.06
C ILE A 174 19.35 -4.63 8.75
N ASP A 175 19.91 -5.35 9.70
CA ASP A 175 19.25 -6.37 10.54
C ASP A 175 18.88 -5.86 11.93
N GLY A 176 19.15 -4.59 12.23
CA GLY A 176 18.92 -3.96 13.53
C GLY A 176 19.99 -4.26 14.59
N LYS A 177 20.64 -5.41 14.53
CA LYS A 177 21.66 -5.88 15.49
C LYS A 177 23.08 -5.71 14.99
N GLY A 178 23.30 -5.88 13.70
CA GLY A 178 24.62 -5.86 13.07
C GLY A 178 25.29 -7.22 13.00
N ASP A 179 24.51 -8.30 13.10
CA ASP A 179 25.02 -9.69 13.10
C ASP A 179 25.13 -10.26 11.68
N MET A 180 24.26 -9.81 10.75
CA MET A 180 24.15 -10.38 9.40
C MET A 180 25.01 -9.70 8.35
N GLY A 181 25.64 -8.58 8.65
CA GLY A 181 26.39 -7.82 7.64
C GLY A 181 27.28 -6.74 8.23
N SER A 182 27.76 -5.85 7.37
CA SER A 182 28.57 -4.71 7.82
C SER A 182 27.70 -3.66 8.51
N VAL A 183 28.16 -3.16 9.64
CA VAL A 183 27.57 -2.00 10.31
C VAL A 183 28.21 -0.74 9.77
N SER A 184 27.41 0.20 9.28
CA SER A 184 27.89 1.50 8.84
C SER A 184 27.74 2.53 9.96
N GLY A 185 28.77 3.32 10.20
CA GLY A 185 28.70 4.49 11.09
C GLY A 185 28.03 5.69 10.42
N PRO A 186 27.94 6.85 11.11
CA PRO A 186 27.41 8.10 10.56
C PRO A 186 28.02 8.46 9.20
N ALA A 187 27.18 8.90 8.27
CA ALA A 187 27.61 9.17 6.91
C ALA A 187 28.62 10.32 6.84
N LYS A 188 29.70 10.13 6.06
CA LYS A 188 30.78 11.12 5.87
C LYS A 188 30.73 11.83 4.51
N SER A 189 29.72 11.57 3.71
CA SER A 189 29.44 12.29 2.46
C SER A 189 27.98 12.17 2.08
N LEU A 190 27.52 13.01 1.14
CA LEU A 190 26.17 12.96 0.58
C LEU A 190 25.85 11.59 -0.02
N GLU A 191 26.77 11.04 -0.82
CA GLU A 191 26.59 9.75 -1.50
C GLU A 191 26.44 8.60 -0.51
N VAL A 192 27.19 8.63 0.60
CA VAL A 192 27.07 7.61 1.64
C VAL A 192 25.73 7.71 2.36
N LEU A 193 25.25 8.93 2.66
CA LEU A 193 23.94 9.10 3.29
C LEU A 193 22.81 8.62 2.36
N LEU A 194 22.84 9.00 1.09
CA LEU A 194 21.87 8.54 0.09
C LEU A 194 21.86 7.01 -0.05
N ASN A 195 23.05 6.38 0.03
CA ASN A 195 23.11 4.92 0.04
C ASN A 195 22.55 4.32 1.33
N HIS A 196 22.82 4.89 2.51
CA HIS A 196 22.19 4.45 3.77
C HIS A 196 20.67 4.54 3.68
N MET A 197 20.14 5.63 3.13
CA MET A 197 18.72 5.83 2.94
C MET A 197 18.10 4.77 2.03
N LEU A 198 18.75 4.46 0.89
CA LEU A 198 18.29 3.40 -0.01
C LEU A 198 18.29 2.03 0.68
N GLN A 199 19.38 1.67 1.36
CA GLN A 199 19.48 0.40 2.07
C GLN A 199 18.50 0.31 3.24
N ALA A 200 18.22 1.41 3.94
CA ALA A 200 17.19 1.46 4.98
C ALA A 200 15.77 1.20 4.39
N TRP A 201 15.46 1.76 3.23
CA TRP A 201 14.22 1.46 2.53
C TRP A 201 14.12 -0.01 2.11
N MET A 202 15.22 -0.59 1.60
CA MET A 202 15.26 -2.01 1.23
C MET A 202 15.04 -2.91 2.46
N ALA A 203 15.69 -2.61 3.58
CA ALA A 203 15.48 -3.31 4.85
C ALA A 203 14.03 -3.13 5.35
N GLY A 204 13.53 -1.90 5.36
CA GLY A 204 12.14 -1.57 5.73
C GLY A 204 11.11 -2.31 4.88
N ALA A 205 11.34 -2.43 3.57
CA ALA A 205 10.45 -3.17 2.66
C ALA A 205 10.39 -4.68 2.96
N THR A 206 11.34 -5.24 3.70
CA THR A 206 11.27 -6.65 4.15
C THR A 206 10.39 -6.82 5.39
N VAL A 207 10.18 -5.77 6.18
CA VAL A 207 9.47 -5.81 7.47
C VAL A 207 8.16 -5.02 7.47
N MET A 208 7.90 -4.21 6.45
CA MET A 208 6.65 -3.47 6.20
C MET A 208 5.93 -4.02 4.98
N SER A 209 4.59 -3.95 4.92
CA SER A 209 3.81 -4.41 3.76
C SER A 209 3.63 -3.33 2.69
N GLY A 210 3.64 -2.06 3.08
CA GLY A 210 3.37 -0.91 2.23
C GLY A 210 4.58 -0.07 1.83
N GLY A 211 4.34 1.20 1.58
CA GLY A 211 5.33 2.16 1.09
C GLY A 211 6.29 2.67 2.16
N GLN A 212 7.45 3.15 1.69
CA GLN A 212 8.49 3.75 2.51
C GLN A 212 8.68 5.21 2.07
N GLY A 213 8.75 6.16 2.99
CA GLY A 213 8.92 7.58 2.68
C GLY A 213 10.05 8.24 3.44
N TYR A 214 10.64 9.30 2.88
CA TYR A 214 11.46 10.26 3.61
C TYR A 214 10.77 11.62 3.64
N VAL A 215 10.57 12.15 4.84
CA VAL A 215 10.02 13.49 5.04
C VAL A 215 11.07 14.56 4.79
N ASN A 216 10.66 15.76 4.35
CA ASN A 216 11.51 16.96 4.23
C ASN A 216 12.89 16.68 3.60
N PHE A 217 12.88 15.90 2.51
CA PHE A 217 14.08 15.30 1.93
C PHE A 217 15.17 16.32 1.62
N ASN A 218 14.84 17.42 0.91
CA ASN A 218 15.82 18.44 0.55
C ASN A 218 16.28 19.26 1.76
N THR A 219 15.37 19.62 2.66
CA THR A 219 15.68 20.37 3.88
C THR A 219 16.63 19.56 4.78
N LEU A 220 16.26 18.31 5.10
CA LEU A 220 17.07 17.49 6.01
C LEU A 220 18.40 17.02 5.41
N LEU A 221 18.49 16.93 4.07
CA LEU A 221 19.72 16.53 3.37
C LEU A 221 20.69 17.70 3.14
N SER A 222 20.19 18.95 3.18
CA SER A 222 20.95 20.17 2.82
C SER A 222 22.29 20.33 3.52
N PRO A 223 22.48 19.97 4.82
CA PRO A 223 23.77 20.12 5.49
C PRO A 223 24.91 19.27 4.88
N PHE A 224 24.56 18.19 4.17
CA PHE A 224 25.52 17.34 3.45
C PHE A 224 25.94 17.93 2.10
N CYS A 225 25.30 18.99 1.65
CA CYS A 225 25.59 19.70 0.41
C CYS A 225 26.46 20.96 0.59
N LYS A 226 26.79 21.31 1.82
CA LYS A 226 27.66 22.44 2.13
C LYS A 226 28.97 22.35 1.35
N ASP A 227 29.35 23.46 0.72
CA ASP A 227 30.60 23.61 -0.06
C ASP A 227 30.70 22.66 -1.28
N ARG A 228 29.60 22.04 -1.73
CA ARG A 228 29.60 21.18 -2.91
C ARG A 228 29.14 21.90 -4.16
N SER A 229 29.69 21.50 -5.31
CA SER A 229 29.20 22.02 -6.58
C SER A 229 27.82 21.49 -6.92
N TYR A 230 27.00 22.28 -7.63
CA TYR A 230 25.69 21.80 -8.12
C TYR A 230 25.82 20.52 -8.95
N LYS A 231 26.88 20.41 -9.78
CA LYS A 231 27.13 19.23 -10.58
C LYS A 231 27.27 17.97 -9.72
N ASP A 232 27.99 18.05 -8.61
CA ASP A 232 28.21 16.90 -7.71
C ASP A 232 26.90 16.53 -6.97
N ILE A 233 26.14 17.54 -6.54
CA ILE A 233 24.81 17.35 -5.92
C ILE A 233 23.89 16.64 -6.92
N LYS A 234 23.75 17.16 -8.14
CA LYS A 234 22.88 16.59 -9.18
C LYS A 234 23.29 15.15 -9.52
N GLN A 235 24.60 14.87 -9.62
CA GLN A 235 25.09 13.52 -9.89
C GLN A 235 24.75 12.54 -8.76
N ALA A 236 24.85 12.95 -7.50
CA ALA A 236 24.47 12.13 -6.36
C ALA A 236 22.96 11.83 -6.34
N ILE A 237 22.13 12.85 -6.58
CA ILE A 237 20.66 12.69 -6.68
C ILE A 237 20.29 11.79 -7.87
N GLN A 238 20.93 11.94 -9.04
CA GLN A 238 20.70 11.08 -10.20
C GLN A 238 20.98 9.62 -9.84
N GLY A 239 22.14 9.33 -9.23
CA GLY A 239 22.48 7.98 -8.78
C GLY A 239 21.45 7.40 -7.81
N PHE A 240 20.94 8.20 -6.88
CA PHE A 240 19.91 7.78 -5.93
C PHE A 240 18.58 7.44 -6.62
N ILE A 241 18.07 8.30 -7.53
CA ILE A 241 16.83 8.09 -8.26
C ILE A 241 16.92 6.84 -9.15
N TYR A 242 18.03 6.66 -9.88
CA TYR A 242 18.24 5.45 -10.68
C TYR A 242 18.23 4.18 -9.81
N ASN A 243 18.96 4.18 -8.69
CA ASN A 243 18.98 3.05 -7.78
C ASN A 243 17.59 2.71 -7.21
N CYS A 244 16.72 3.69 -6.95
CA CYS A 244 15.34 3.45 -6.53
C CYS A 244 14.52 2.68 -7.60
N ASN A 245 14.83 2.86 -8.88
CA ASN A 245 14.12 2.20 -9.99
C ASN A 245 14.77 0.87 -10.41
N GLU A 246 16.05 0.66 -10.11
CA GLU A 246 16.80 -0.53 -10.47
C GLU A 246 16.85 -1.57 -9.35
N SER A 247 16.61 -1.16 -8.09
CA SER A 247 16.61 -2.06 -6.95
C SER A 247 15.37 -2.93 -6.90
N LEU A 248 15.56 -4.25 -7.00
CA LEU A 248 14.51 -5.24 -6.75
C LEU A 248 14.53 -5.62 -5.27
N ILE A 249 13.36 -5.65 -4.65
CA ILE A 249 13.19 -6.19 -3.31
C ILE A 249 12.70 -7.64 -3.39
N CYS A 250 13.14 -8.46 -2.43
CA CYS A 250 12.71 -9.87 -2.30
C CYS A 250 11.25 -9.98 -1.84
N ARG A 251 10.34 -9.33 -2.58
CA ARG A 251 8.90 -9.32 -2.27
C ARG A 251 8.08 -9.43 -3.55
N GLY A 252 8.23 -10.58 -4.22
CA GLY A 252 7.41 -10.91 -5.37
C GLY A 252 7.65 -10.07 -6.61
N GLY A 253 8.92 -9.69 -6.90
CA GLY A 253 9.24 -8.94 -8.11
C GLY A 253 8.71 -7.50 -8.10
N GLN A 254 8.45 -6.93 -6.95
CA GLN A 254 8.11 -5.51 -6.82
C GLN A 254 9.38 -4.66 -6.80
N VAL A 255 9.32 -3.49 -7.43
CA VAL A 255 10.30 -2.43 -7.21
C VAL A 255 10.10 -1.81 -5.82
N LEU A 256 11.10 -1.08 -5.35
CA LEU A 256 11.05 -0.38 -4.07
C LEU A 256 9.96 0.71 -4.10
N PHE A 257 8.81 0.44 -3.43
CA PHE A 257 7.71 1.41 -3.34
C PHE A 257 8.08 2.51 -2.35
N SER A 258 8.61 3.59 -2.89
CA SER A 258 9.27 4.66 -2.15
C SER A 258 8.71 6.03 -2.50
N SER A 259 8.84 6.98 -1.56
CA SER A 259 8.47 8.38 -1.75
C SER A 259 9.44 9.33 -1.05
N ILE A 260 9.64 10.51 -1.63
CA ILE A 260 10.34 11.63 -1.00
C ILE A 260 9.45 12.87 -1.00
N ALA A 261 9.43 13.59 0.12
CA ALA A 261 8.72 14.84 0.23
C ALA A 261 9.70 16.02 0.22
N LEU A 262 9.50 16.94 -0.70
CA LEU A 262 10.31 18.16 -0.90
C LEU A 262 9.59 19.38 -0.36
N ASP A 263 10.34 20.27 0.27
CA ASP A 263 9.87 21.54 0.77
C ASP A 263 10.26 22.66 -0.20
N LEU A 264 9.33 23.56 -0.52
CA LEU A 264 9.61 24.74 -1.34
C LEU A 264 10.43 25.76 -0.57
N SER A 265 10.20 25.84 0.74
CA SER A 265 10.93 26.67 1.69
C SER A 265 11.19 25.84 2.96
N CYS A 266 12.19 26.24 3.77
CA CYS A 266 12.48 25.56 5.03
C CYS A 266 11.26 25.65 5.96
N PRO A 267 10.67 24.51 6.40
CA PRO A 267 9.51 24.54 7.27
C PRO A 267 9.81 25.19 8.61
N SER A 268 8.86 25.95 9.14
CA SER A 268 9.01 26.61 10.46
C SER A 268 9.31 25.62 11.59
N VAL A 269 8.76 24.40 11.51
CA VAL A 269 9.00 23.30 12.46
C VAL A 269 10.44 22.77 12.44
N LEU A 270 11.20 23.03 11.38
CA LEU A 270 12.60 22.62 11.21
C LEU A 270 13.57 23.79 11.28
N ALA A 271 13.10 25.03 11.08
CA ALA A 271 13.97 26.20 10.85
C ALA A 271 15.05 26.38 11.92
N ASP A 272 14.68 26.25 13.19
CA ASP A 272 15.57 26.42 14.33
C ASP A 272 16.13 25.10 14.89
N GLU A 273 15.78 23.97 14.30
CA GLU A 273 16.29 22.66 14.68
C GLU A 273 17.79 22.50 14.31
N PRO A 274 18.57 21.76 15.13
CA PRO A 274 19.96 21.48 14.83
C PRO A 274 20.13 20.73 13.50
N ALA A 275 20.82 21.34 12.54
CA ALA A 275 21.12 20.76 11.25
C ALA A 275 22.21 19.69 11.38
N ILE A 276 21.86 18.45 11.09
CA ILE A 276 22.79 17.30 11.21
C ILE A 276 23.63 17.19 9.92
N GLY A 277 24.91 17.43 10.06
CA GLY A 277 25.86 17.38 8.95
C GLY A 277 26.70 16.11 8.89
N VAL A 278 27.76 16.19 8.10
CA VAL A 278 28.72 15.12 7.86
C VAL A 278 29.27 14.55 9.17
N GLY A 279 29.24 13.23 9.31
CA GLY A 279 29.66 12.54 10.54
C GLY A 279 28.61 12.52 11.65
N GLY A 280 27.38 12.96 11.37
CA GLY A 280 26.26 12.93 12.31
C GLY A 280 26.34 13.98 13.42
N VAL A 281 27.02 15.09 13.18
CA VAL A 281 27.20 16.18 14.14
C VAL A 281 26.37 17.41 13.76
N PRO A 282 25.81 18.15 14.73
CA PRO A 282 25.14 19.43 14.48
C PRO A 282 26.12 20.49 13.92
N ILE A 283 25.70 21.22 12.88
CA ILE A 283 26.54 22.24 12.21
C ILE A 283 25.80 23.58 11.97
N GLY A 284 24.84 23.93 12.76
CA GLY A 284 23.97 25.10 12.62
C GLY A 284 22.51 24.72 12.72
N THR A 285 21.64 25.48 12.09
CA THR A 285 20.19 25.21 12.01
C THR A 285 19.78 25.00 10.55
N TYR A 286 18.63 24.34 10.30
CA TYR A 286 18.22 24.02 8.93
C TYR A 286 17.96 25.27 8.08
N LYS A 287 17.47 26.36 8.65
CA LYS A 287 17.29 27.64 7.93
C LYS A 287 18.60 28.21 7.37
N ASP A 288 19.75 27.87 7.97
CA ASP A 288 21.07 28.34 7.50
C ASP A 288 21.48 27.66 6.18
N TYR A 289 20.81 26.58 5.76
CA TYR A 289 21.11 25.76 4.58
C TYR A 289 20.04 25.84 3.49
N GLN A 290 19.24 26.91 3.44
CA GLN A 290 18.19 27.07 2.43
C GLN A 290 18.75 27.00 1.00
N ASN A 291 19.90 27.63 0.74
CA ASN A 291 20.51 27.60 -0.59
C ASN A 291 20.86 26.16 -1.04
N GLU A 292 21.41 25.36 -0.14
CA GLU A 292 21.71 23.95 -0.40
C GLU A 292 20.43 23.12 -0.58
N ALA A 293 19.37 23.42 0.18
CA ALA A 293 18.06 22.79 0.02
C ALA A 293 17.45 23.10 -1.36
N ASP A 294 17.60 24.34 -1.85
CA ASP A 294 17.14 24.75 -3.18
C ASP A 294 17.93 24.05 -4.30
N LEU A 295 19.24 23.84 -4.13
CA LEU A 295 20.06 23.09 -5.09
C LEU A 295 19.65 21.62 -5.17
N ILE A 296 19.29 20.99 -4.04
CA ILE A 296 18.76 19.64 -4.02
C ILE A 296 17.38 19.60 -4.70
N PHE A 297 16.50 20.56 -4.38
CA PHE A 297 15.18 20.70 -4.99
C PHE A 297 15.30 20.79 -6.51
N GLN A 298 16.18 21.68 -7.01
CA GLN A 298 16.46 21.81 -8.44
C GLN A 298 16.97 20.49 -9.03
N ALA A 299 17.92 19.82 -8.38
CA ALA A 299 18.48 18.56 -8.86
C ALA A 299 17.41 17.46 -8.97
N VAL A 300 16.52 17.33 -7.98
CA VAL A 300 15.42 16.36 -8.03
C VAL A 300 14.46 16.69 -9.18
N CYS A 301 14.07 17.96 -9.34
CA CYS A 301 13.20 18.39 -10.45
C CYS A 301 13.82 18.09 -11.82
N GLU A 302 15.07 18.41 -12.02
CA GLU A 302 15.77 18.19 -13.29
C GLU A 302 15.94 16.68 -13.58
N VAL A 303 16.45 15.90 -12.62
CA VAL A 303 16.68 14.46 -12.79
C VAL A 303 15.35 13.71 -13.02
N SER A 304 14.27 14.12 -12.37
CA SER A 304 12.96 13.50 -12.56
C SER A 304 12.39 13.72 -13.95
N ASN A 305 12.78 14.82 -14.62
CA ASN A 305 12.45 15.12 -16.02
C ASN A 305 13.40 14.47 -17.02
N GLU A 306 14.59 14.07 -16.58
CA GLU A 306 15.45 13.21 -17.38
C GLU A 306 14.79 11.85 -17.52
N LYS A 307 14.75 11.33 -18.72
CA LYS A 307 14.22 10.00 -18.98
C LYS A 307 15.34 8.99 -18.82
N ASP A 308 15.00 7.73 -18.56
CA ASP A 308 15.98 6.65 -18.56
C ASP A 308 16.61 6.46 -19.95
N HIS A 309 17.63 5.62 -20.07
CA HIS A 309 18.31 5.36 -21.35
C HIS A 309 17.37 4.91 -22.49
N ARG A 310 16.21 4.36 -22.18
CA ARG A 310 15.19 3.96 -23.14
C ARG A 310 14.17 5.05 -23.44
N GLY A 311 14.20 6.17 -22.73
CA GLY A 311 13.27 7.28 -22.88
C GLY A 311 12.03 7.23 -21.98
N ALA A 312 11.95 6.34 -20.99
CA ALA A 312 10.85 6.26 -20.03
C ALA A 312 11.09 7.14 -18.79
N TYR A 313 10.00 7.68 -18.22
CA TYR A 313 10.08 8.40 -16.93
C TYR A 313 10.40 7.47 -15.78
N HIS A 314 11.15 7.97 -14.81
CA HIS A 314 11.34 7.32 -13.51
C HIS A 314 10.01 7.25 -12.76
N ARG A 315 9.67 6.08 -12.21
CA ARG A 315 8.41 5.85 -11.51
C ARG A 315 8.55 5.99 -10.00
N PHE A 316 9.75 5.78 -9.49
CA PHE A 316 10.11 5.86 -8.07
C PHE A 316 11.40 6.67 -7.86
N PRO A 317 11.54 7.31 -6.70
CA PRO A 317 10.51 7.49 -5.67
C PRO A 317 9.33 8.34 -6.19
N ASN A 318 8.15 8.18 -5.60
CA ASN A 318 7.08 9.17 -5.76
C ASN A 318 7.58 10.50 -5.21
N ILE A 319 7.47 11.57 -5.98
CA ILE A 319 7.96 12.89 -5.59
C ILE A 319 6.78 13.77 -5.18
N LEU A 320 6.78 14.12 -3.90
CA LEU A 320 5.75 14.92 -3.26
C LEU A 320 6.30 16.30 -2.98
N PHE A 321 5.53 17.35 -3.24
CA PHE A 321 5.88 18.74 -2.92
C PHE A 321 4.98 19.25 -1.81
N ASN A 322 5.56 19.55 -0.65
CA ASN A 322 4.87 20.16 0.46
C ASN A 322 4.62 21.63 0.16
N ILE A 323 3.36 22.03 0.12
CA ILE A 323 2.95 23.41 -0.12
C ILE A 323 2.46 23.98 1.18
N ARG A 324 3.09 25.06 1.63
CA ARG A 324 2.76 25.81 2.84
C ARG A 324 2.28 27.21 2.49
N ASP A 325 1.82 27.91 3.50
CA ASP A 325 1.38 29.32 3.36
C ASP A 325 2.51 30.18 2.78
N GLY A 326 2.21 30.97 1.76
CA GLY A 326 3.16 31.81 1.04
C GLY A 326 3.93 31.12 -0.10
N ASP A 327 4.05 29.80 -0.13
CA ASP A 327 4.87 29.07 -1.13
C ASP A 327 4.41 29.28 -2.59
N LEU A 328 3.13 29.59 -2.81
CA LEU A 328 2.56 29.85 -4.14
C LEU A 328 2.26 31.33 -4.42
N ASP A 329 2.67 32.28 -3.56
CA ASP A 329 2.34 33.69 -3.75
C ASP A 329 3.02 34.28 -4.98
N GLU A 330 4.28 33.94 -5.20
CA GLU A 330 5.07 34.42 -6.32
C GLU A 330 5.58 33.30 -7.20
N TYR A 331 5.52 33.47 -8.51
CA TYR A 331 6.05 32.53 -9.51
C TYR A 331 7.58 32.70 -9.65
N THR A 332 8.34 32.45 -8.58
CA THR A 332 9.81 32.61 -8.51
C THR A 332 10.45 31.43 -7.76
N GLY A 333 11.77 31.35 -7.76
CA GLY A 333 12.53 30.36 -6.98
C GLY A 333 12.07 28.93 -7.16
N THR A 334 11.92 28.22 -6.06
CA THR A 334 11.47 26.80 -6.02
C THR A 334 10.05 26.62 -6.53
N CYS A 335 9.15 27.60 -6.32
CA CYS A 335 7.81 27.61 -6.88
C CYS A 335 7.84 27.52 -8.41
N LYS A 336 8.66 28.32 -9.07
CA LYS A 336 8.86 28.29 -10.52
C LYS A 336 9.47 26.97 -10.97
N MET A 337 10.51 26.48 -10.29
CA MET A 337 11.16 25.20 -10.60
C MET A 337 10.18 24.03 -10.55
N LEU A 338 9.32 23.97 -9.51
CA LEU A 338 8.27 22.97 -9.37
C LEU A 338 7.35 22.92 -10.58
N HIS A 339 6.83 24.09 -11.00
CA HIS A 339 5.82 24.14 -12.05
C HIS A 339 6.43 23.92 -13.44
N GLU A 340 7.65 24.41 -13.70
CA GLU A 340 8.40 24.09 -14.92
C GLU A 340 8.70 22.59 -15.04
N ALA A 341 9.07 21.94 -13.93
CA ALA A 341 9.27 20.50 -13.92
C ALA A 341 7.94 19.73 -14.06
N GLY A 342 6.88 20.15 -13.36
CA GLY A 342 5.56 19.50 -13.37
C GLY A 342 4.82 19.65 -14.70
N ALA A 343 5.13 20.65 -15.52
CA ALA A 343 4.57 20.79 -16.87
C ALA A 343 4.93 19.58 -17.75
N ASN A 344 6.13 19.04 -17.59
CA ASN A 344 6.66 17.96 -18.40
C ASN A 344 6.53 16.59 -17.73
N ASN A 345 6.49 16.53 -16.39
CA ASN A 345 6.48 15.28 -15.66
C ASN A 345 5.08 14.99 -15.05
N PRO A 346 4.41 13.90 -15.48
CA PRO A 346 3.09 13.56 -14.96
C PRO A 346 3.13 12.89 -13.59
N THR A 347 4.33 12.55 -13.06
CA THR A 347 4.46 11.69 -11.87
C THR A 347 4.45 12.45 -10.54
N PHE A 348 4.39 13.78 -10.54
CA PHE A 348 4.45 14.63 -9.36
C PHE A 348 3.15 14.65 -8.55
N TYR A 349 3.29 14.92 -7.25
CA TYR A 349 2.20 15.05 -6.28
C TYR A 349 2.35 16.33 -5.49
N TYR A 350 1.23 16.89 -5.07
CA TYR A 350 1.15 18.12 -4.30
C TYR A 350 0.49 17.81 -2.95
N ASN A 351 1.16 18.17 -1.86
CA ASN A 351 0.74 17.92 -0.49
C ASN A 351 0.41 19.26 0.18
N ASN A 352 -0.82 19.42 0.64
CA ASN A 352 -1.28 20.62 1.30
C ASN A 352 -0.92 20.61 2.78
N CYS A 353 0.01 21.46 3.16
CA CYS A 353 0.44 21.71 4.55
C CYS A 353 0.03 23.10 5.08
N ILE A 354 -0.89 23.81 4.39
CA ILE A 354 -1.28 25.18 4.74
C ILE A 354 -2.01 25.21 6.08
N ASP A 355 -3.14 24.52 6.18
CA ASP A 355 -3.99 24.54 7.37
C ASP A 355 -3.50 23.63 8.49
N LEU A 356 -2.82 22.55 8.13
CA LEU A 356 -2.35 21.52 9.06
C LEU A 356 -1.08 20.90 8.52
N GLU A 357 0.03 21.07 9.26
CA GLU A 357 1.29 20.41 8.92
C GLU A 357 1.11 18.88 8.92
N ARG A 358 1.66 18.23 7.91
CA ARG A 358 1.55 16.77 7.71
C ARG A 358 2.70 16.22 6.92
N SER A 359 2.98 14.95 7.10
CA SER A 359 3.76 14.18 6.14
C SER A 359 2.84 13.22 5.36
N THR A 360 3.13 13.06 4.08
CA THR A 360 2.38 12.14 3.21
C THR A 360 3.34 11.15 2.57
N MET A 361 2.92 9.90 2.40
CA MET A 361 3.74 8.84 1.84
C MET A 361 2.95 7.86 0.99
N GLY A 362 3.69 7.06 0.23
CA GLY A 362 3.12 6.00 -0.60
C GLY A 362 2.14 6.54 -1.62
N CYS A 363 0.93 5.96 -1.67
CA CYS A 363 -0.09 6.36 -2.62
C CYS A 363 -0.96 7.52 -2.13
N ARG A 364 -1.17 7.68 -0.80
CA ARG A 364 -2.00 8.75 -0.19
C ARG A 364 -2.01 8.79 1.33
N SER A 365 -1.28 7.91 2.03
CA SER A 365 -1.30 7.89 3.51
C SER A 365 -0.79 9.22 4.05
N SER A 366 -1.58 9.88 4.89
CA SER A 366 -1.27 11.16 5.51
C SER A 366 -1.13 11.01 7.03
N LEU A 367 -0.12 11.67 7.57
CA LEU A 367 0.19 11.71 9.00
C LEU A 367 0.16 13.17 9.47
N PRO A 368 -1.02 13.68 9.82
CA PRO A 368 -1.19 15.06 10.25
C PRO A 368 -0.68 15.26 11.68
N VAL A 369 -0.23 16.48 12.00
CA VAL A 369 0.22 16.90 13.34
C VAL A 369 -1.01 17.24 14.19
N ASN A 370 -1.77 16.24 14.59
CA ASN A 370 -3.03 16.43 15.30
C ASN A 370 -3.27 15.50 16.51
N TYR A 371 -2.29 14.66 16.87
CA TYR A 371 -2.38 13.78 18.03
C TYR A 371 -1.67 14.36 19.25
N THR A 372 -0.40 14.77 19.08
CA THR A 372 0.41 15.37 20.14
C THR A 372 0.68 16.86 19.90
N GLY A 373 0.52 17.34 18.67
CA GLY A 373 0.92 18.67 18.24
C GLY A 373 2.43 18.81 17.99
N ASP A 374 3.19 17.72 18.15
CA ASP A 374 4.63 17.65 17.90
C ASP A 374 4.89 17.00 16.55
N TYR A 375 5.46 17.75 15.61
CA TYR A 375 5.75 17.28 14.26
C TYR A 375 6.59 15.99 14.24
N PHE A 376 7.61 15.92 15.09
CA PHE A 376 8.53 14.78 15.10
C PHE A 376 7.87 13.52 15.67
N LYS A 377 6.89 13.68 16.55
CA LYS A 377 6.15 12.56 17.13
C LYS A 377 4.99 12.11 16.26
N ASP A 378 4.38 13.03 15.52
CA ASP A 378 3.17 12.74 14.76
C ASP A 378 3.47 12.37 13.30
N SER A 379 4.54 12.90 12.71
CA SER A 379 4.83 12.78 11.28
C SER A 379 6.15 12.10 10.92
N CYS A 380 7.09 11.94 11.87
CA CYS A 380 8.43 11.38 11.61
C CYS A 380 8.64 10.05 12.33
N ASN A 381 9.38 9.12 11.71
CA ASN A 381 9.65 7.77 12.24
C ASN A 381 8.37 7.06 12.72
N THR A 382 7.31 7.23 11.97
CA THR A 382 5.99 6.66 12.22
C THR A 382 5.33 6.31 10.89
N GLY A 383 4.08 5.85 10.89
CA GLY A 383 3.38 5.49 9.68
C GLY A 383 1.95 5.06 9.94
N ASN A 384 1.32 4.52 8.91
CA ASN A 384 0.04 3.84 9.06
C ASN A 384 0.29 2.39 9.46
N PHE A 385 -0.27 1.97 10.60
CA PHE A 385 -0.19 0.57 11.04
C PHE A 385 -0.91 -0.34 10.06
N MET A 386 -2.20 -0.06 9.82
CA MET A 386 -3.06 -0.77 8.88
C MET A 386 -4.42 -0.10 8.77
N TYR A 387 -5.18 -0.48 7.74
CA TYR A 387 -6.55 -0.07 7.55
C TYR A 387 -7.42 -1.24 7.07
N ASN A 388 -8.72 -1.17 7.39
CA ASN A 388 -9.76 -2.03 6.82
C ASN A 388 -10.77 -1.16 6.08
N THR A 389 -11.31 -1.65 4.96
CA THR A 389 -12.26 -0.89 4.14
C THR A 389 -13.67 -1.45 4.26
N ILE A 390 -14.64 -0.58 4.52
CA ILE A 390 -16.06 -0.89 4.61
C ILE A 390 -16.68 -0.80 3.21
N ASN A 391 -17.51 -1.78 2.84
CA ASN A 391 -18.27 -1.85 1.59
C ASN A 391 -19.60 -1.13 1.75
N LEU A 392 -19.62 0.19 1.64
CA LEU A 392 -20.82 1.00 1.90
C LEU A 392 -22.06 0.57 1.08
N PRO A 393 -21.95 0.34 -0.25
CA PRO A 393 -23.15 -0.06 -1.01
C PRO A 393 -23.70 -1.43 -0.61
N LEU A 394 -22.86 -2.38 -0.17
CA LEU A 394 -23.36 -3.65 0.31
C LEU A 394 -24.19 -3.48 1.58
N LEU A 395 -23.73 -2.62 2.51
CA LEU A 395 -24.51 -2.32 3.72
C LEU A 395 -25.90 -1.75 3.37
N ALA A 396 -25.95 -0.79 2.43
CA ALA A 396 -27.21 -0.21 1.97
C ALA A 396 -28.14 -1.24 1.31
N LEU A 397 -27.58 -2.20 0.56
CA LEU A 397 -28.32 -3.29 -0.08
C LEU A 397 -28.87 -4.31 0.93
N GLU A 398 -28.06 -4.70 1.94
CA GLU A 398 -28.48 -5.66 2.97
C GLU A 398 -29.69 -5.17 3.78
N VAL A 399 -29.84 -3.85 3.94
CA VAL A 399 -30.96 -3.21 4.64
C VAL A 399 -32.06 -2.69 3.69
N ASN A 400 -32.00 -3.06 2.39
CA ASN A 400 -32.96 -2.63 1.37
C ASN A 400 -33.14 -1.09 1.29
N GLY A 401 -32.09 -0.33 1.55
CA GLY A 401 -32.10 1.13 1.50
C GLY A 401 -32.74 1.83 2.71
N ASP A 402 -33.03 1.13 3.81
CA ASP A 402 -33.45 1.76 5.06
C ASP A 402 -32.28 2.51 5.71
N ILE A 403 -32.49 3.78 6.03
CA ILE A 403 -31.43 4.68 6.49
C ILE A 403 -31.06 4.41 7.95
N ASP A 404 -32.04 4.14 8.81
CA ASP A 404 -31.78 3.90 10.23
C ASP A 404 -31.05 2.55 10.40
N ASP A 405 -31.54 1.50 9.75
CA ASP A 405 -30.90 0.18 9.72
C ASP A 405 -29.50 0.25 9.08
N PHE A 406 -29.30 1.12 8.06
CA PHE A 406 -27.98 1.34 7.46
C PHE A 406 -26.98 1.89 8.48
N TYR A 407 -27.35 2.89 9.29
CA TYR A 407 -26.43 3.42 10.29
C TYR A 407 -26.15 2.42 11.43
N GLU A 408 -27.14 1.59 11.81
CA GLU A 408 -26.92 0.50 12.76
C GLU A 408 -25.92 -0.53 12.22
N LEU A 409 -26.06 -0.93 10.95
CA LEU A 409 -25.13 -1.87 10.30
C LEU A 409 -23.75 -1.25 10.07
N LEU A 410 -23.69 0.03 9.72
CA LEU A 410 -22.43 0.78 9.60
C LEU A 410 -21.68 0.84 10.93
N ASP A 411 -22.39 1.07 12.03
CA ASP A 411 -21.84 1.03 13.39
C ASP A 411 -21.22 -0.33 13.69
N ALA A 412 -21.94 -1.41 13.43
CA ALA A 412 -21.47 -2.77 13.63
C ALA A 412 -20.22 -3.08 12.80
N MET A 413 -20.15 -2.60 11.54
CA MET A 413 -18.97 -2.80 10.68
C MET A 413 -17.77 -1.98 11.15
N CYS A 414 -17.98 -0.78 11.67
CA CYS A 414 -16.91 -0.01 12.32
C CYS A 414 -16.34 -0.76 13.54
N GLU A 415 -17.20 -1.33 14.39
CA GLU A 415 -16.77 -2.14 15.54
C GLU A 415 -16.03 -3.43 15.11
N LEU A 416 -16.43 -4.09 14.03
CA LEU A 416 -15.68 -5.23 13.48
C LEU A 416 -14.32 -4.81 12.92
N CYS A 417 -14.23 -3.66 12.25
CA CYS A 417 -12.96 -3.09 11.82
C CYS A 417 -12.05 -2.80 13.02
N TYR A 418 -12.60 -2.18 14.07
CA TYR A 418 -11.90 -1.94 15.35
C TYR A 418 -11.34 -3.26 15.92
N LYS A 419 -12.18 -4.26 16.10
CA LYS A 419 -11.80 -5.58 16.63
C LYS A 419 -10.70 -6.25 15.81
N SER A 420 -10.85 -6.28 14.49
CA SER A 420 -9.88 -6.88 13.58
C SER A 420 -8.53 -6.17 13.61
N LEU A 421 -8.52 -4.83 13.60
CA LEU A 421 -7.30 -4.02 13.58
C LEU A 421 -6.54 -4.12 14.91
N LEU A 422 -7.24 -4.15 16.04
CA LEU A 422 -6.62 -4.35 17.36
C LEU A 422 -6.06 -5.76 17.51
N HIS A 423 -6.80 -6.80 17.07
CA HIS A 423 -6.28 -8.16 17.07
C HIS A 423 -4.99 -8.26 16.24
N ARG A 424 -4.99 -7.71 15.01
CA ARG A 424 -3.79 -7.67 14.17
C ARG A 424 -2.64 -6.93 14.85
N ARG A 425 -2.95 -5.81 15.52
CA ARG A 425 -1.94 -5.00 16.20
C ARG A 425 -1.26 -5.77 17.32
N GLU A 426 -2.01 -6.50 18.15
CA GLU A 426 -1.45 -7.32 19.22
C GLU A 426 -0.58 -8.47 18.68
N VAL A 427 -1.01 -9.12 17.60
CA VAL A 427 -0.23 -10.18 16.94
C VAL A 427 1.08 -9.63 16.39
N VAL A 428 1.03 -8.49 15.67
CA VAL A 428 2.23 -7.86 15.08
C VAL A 428 3.14 -7.30 16.16
N LYS A 429 2.58 -6.77 17.25
CA LYS A 429 3.35 -6.32 18.44
C LYS A 429 4.15 -7.48 19.06
N ASP A 430 3.53 -8.63 19.25
CA ASP A 430 4.20 -9.84 19.74
C ASP A 430 5.34 -10.29 18.80
N VAL A 431 5.08 -10.27 17.49
CA VAL A 431 6.07 -10.67 16.47
C VAL A 431 7.27 -9.73 16.45
N ILE A 432 7.07 -8.43 16.57
CA ILE A 432 8.15 -7.43 16.54
C ILE A 432 8.93 -7.42 17.85
N TYR A 433 8.25 -7.24 19.01
CA TYR A 433 8.91 -6.96 20.27
C TYR A 433 9.33 -8.21 21.05
N ASN A 434 8.56 -9.31 20.97
CA ASN A 434 8.85 -10.54 21.74
C ASN A 434 9.57 -11.59 20.88
N LYS A 435 9.24 -11.70 19.58
CA LYS A 435 9.88 -12.69 18.68
C LYS A 435 11.03 -12.14 17.87
N HIS A 436 11.28 -10.83 17.94
CA HIS A 436 12.38 -10.15 17.25
C HIS A 436 12.46 -10.44 15.74
N MET A 437 11.29 -10.52 15.08
CA MET A 437 11.22 -10.80 13.65
C MET A 437 11.57 -9.57 12.79
N SER A 438 11.61 -8.38 13.39
CA SER A 438 11.78 -7.09 12.69
C SER A 438 12.69 -6.13 13.47
N ASP A 439 13.85 -6.62 13.93
CA ASP A 439 14.78 -5.82 14.74
C ASP A 439 15.31 -4.57 14.04
N PHE A 440 15.25 -4.51 12.71
CA PHE A 440 15.51 -3.27 11.96
C PHE A 440 14.70 -2.08 12.49
N LEU A 441 13.43 -2.30 12.87
CA LEU A 441 12.55 -1.27 13.39
C LEU A 441 12.88 -0.84 14.83
N LEU A 442 13.54 -1.72 15.58
CA LEU A 442 13.86 -1.53 17.00
C LEU A 442 15.25 -0.91 17.24
N GLN A 443 15.92 -0.46 16.18
CA GLN A 443 17.18 0.26 16.33
C GLN A 443 16.99 1.53 17.15
N GLU A 444 17.82 1.76 18.13
CA GLU A 444 17.71 2.91 19.03
C GLU A 444 18.57 4.08 18.52
N ASP A 445 18.04 5.29 18.64
CA ASP A 445 18.80 6.53 18.47
C ASP A 445 19.83 6.64 19.61
N LYS A 446 21.10 6.84 19.26
CA LYS A 446 22.20 6.86 20.21
C LYS A 446 22.13 7.95 21.27
N ASP A 447 21.41 9.05 20.98
CA ASP A 447 21.33 10.23 21.84
C ASP A 447 20.10 10.17 22.74
N THR A 448 18.96 9.63 22.25
CA THR A 448 17.69 9.61 22.96
C THR A 448 17.30 8.23 23.49
N GLY A 449 17.84 7.15 22.92
CA GLY A 449 17.43 5.76 23.21
C GLY A 449 16.06 5.40 22.65
N GLU A 450 15.41 6.30 21.89
CA GLU A 450 14.12 6.01 21.24
C GLU A 450 14.33 5.06 20.05
N PRO A 451 13.41 4.09 19.84
CA PRO A 451 13.51 3.20 18.70
C PRO A 451 13.22 3.95 17.39
N LEU A 452 13.77 3.45 16.28
CA LEU A 452 13.50 3.96 14.94
C LEU A 452 11.99 3.96 14.64
N TRP A 453 11.26 3.00 15.15
CA TRP A 453 9.82 2.90 14.95
C TRP A 453 9.13 2.36 16.21
N ASP A 454 7.99 2.95 16.53
CA ASP A 454 7.16 2.55 17.67
C ASP A 454 5.72 2.32 17.20
N ILE A 455 5.18 1.13 17.51
CA ILE A 455 3.81 0.76 17.15
C ILE A 455 2.78 1.70 17.79
N ASP A 456 3.05 2.21 18.99
CA ASP A 456 2.14 3.09 19.71
C ASP A 456 2.05 4.51 19.11
N ARG A 457 2.98 4.84 18.20
CA ARG A 457 2.98 6.10 17.43
C ARG A 457 2.32 5.97 16.06
N THR A 458 1.95 4.77 15.63
CA THR A 458 1.34 4.56 14.31
C THR A 458 -0.15 4.85 14.30
N THR A 459 -0.68 5.22 13.12
CA THR A 459 -2.12 5.41 12.93
C THR A 459 -2.82 4.10 12.59
N ILE A 460 -3.99 3.85 13.19
CA ILE A 460 -4.91 2.76 12.86
C ILE A 460 -6.09 3.39 12.11
N THR A 461 -6.50 2.82 10.98
CA THR A 461 -7.34 3.59 10.07
C THR A 461 -8.58 2.83 9.62
N LEU A 462 -9.74 3.53 9.64
CA LEU A 462 -10.99 3.09 9.03
C LEU A 462 -11.03 3.58 7.59
N GLY A 463 -11.24 2.69 6.65
CA GLY A 463 -11.43 2.99 5.24
C GLY A 463 -12.85 2.74 4.78
N TYR A 464 -13.23 3.32 3.66
CA TYR A 464 -14.53 3.10 3.01
C TYR A 464 -14.41 3.14 1.49
N CYS A 465 -15.36 2.50 0.80
CA CYS A 465 -15.41 2.43 -0.66
C CYS A 465 -16.86 2.43 -1.17
N GLY A 466 -17.10 3.00 -2.35
CA GLY A 466 -18.38 2.95 -3.03
C GLY A 466 -19.43 3.91 -2.47
N LEU A 467 -19.03 5.07 -1.96
CA LEU A 467 -20.00 6.03 -1.42
C LEU A 467 -21.03 6.46 -2.47
N ASN A 468 -20.62 6.68 -3.73
CA ASN A 468 -21.55 7.01 -4.81
C ASN A 468 -22.64 5.94 -4.96
N GLU A 469 -22.27 4.67 -5.11
CA GLU A 469 -23.22 3.56 -5.27
C GLU A 469 -24.06 3.33 -4.00
N CYS A 470 -23.53 3.64 -2.82
CA CYS A 470 -24.28 3.64 -1.58
C CYS A 470 -25.42 4.68 -1.60
N LEU A 471 -25.12 5.91 -2.03
CA LEU A 471 -26.11 6.98 -2.14
C LEU A 471 -27.18 6.66 -3.19
N GLU A 472 -26.80 6.02 -4.30
CA GLU A 472 -27.76 5.54 -5.31
C GLU A 472 -28.72 4.50 -4.71
N VAL A 473 -28.26 3.61 -3.82
CA VAL A 473 -29.14 2.62 -3.15
C VAL A 473 -30.03 3.29 -2.10
N LEU A 474 -29.48 4.18 -1.26
CA LEU A 474 -30.21 4.79 -0.15
C LEU A 474 -31.21 5.88 -0.61
N PHE A 475 -30.80 6.69 -1.59
CA PHE A 475 -31.54 7.91 -1.95
C PHE A 475 -31.94 7.96 -3.43
N GLY A 476 -31.51 7.03 -4.27
CA GLY A 476 -31.69 7.08 -5.73
C GLY A 476 -30.98 8.23 -6.41
N LYS A 477 -29.91 8.74 -5.82
CA LYS A 477 -29.16 9.91 -6.26
C LYS A 477 -27.66 9.60 -6.27
N ASP A 478 -26.93 10.23 -7.19
CA ASP A 478 -25.46 10.16 -7.21
C ASP A 478 -24.83 11.07 -6.12
N ILE A 479 -23.49 10.98 -5.98
CA ILE A 479 -22.75 11.74 -4.97
C ILE A 479 -22.82 13.25 -5.13
N ILE A 480 -23.15 13.76 -6.31
CA ILE A 480 -23.29 15.20 -6.56
C ILE A 480 -24.66 15.69 -6.09
N GLU A 481 -25.71 14.88 -6.35
CA GLU A 481 -27.09 15.20 -5.99
C GLU A 481 -27.37 14.96 -4.49
N ALA A 482 -26.66 14.02 -3.86
CA ALA A 482 -26.77 13.65 -2.44
C ALA A 482 -25.48 13.96 -1.66
N GLU A 483 -24.86 15.09 -1.96
CA GLU A 483 -23.55 15.47 -1.42
C GLU A 483 -23.55 15.60 0.12
N ASP A 484 -24.58 16.24 0.68
CA ASP A 484 -24.71 16.43 2.13
C ASP A 484 -24.94 15.11 2.86
N GLU A 485 -25.71 14.20 2.29
CA GLU A 485 -25.95 12.85 2.80
C GLU A 485 -24.65 12.04 2.78
N GLY A 486 -23.87 12.13 1.70
CA GLY A 486 -22.55 11.52 1.61
C GLY A 486 -21.56 12.04 2.66
N VAL A 487 -21.53 13.35 2.86
CA VAL A 487 -20.73 13.99 3.92
C VAL A 487 -21.16 13.49 5.31
N ASN A 488 -22.47 13.32 5.56
CA ASN A 488 -22.97 12.83 6.84
C ASN A 488 -22.55 11.38 7.12
N ILE A 489 -22.52 10.51 6.11
CA ILE A 489 -22.02 9.12 6.25
C ILE A 489 -20.52 9.15 6.67
N VAL A 490 -19.69 9.95 6.01
CA VAL A 490 -18.26 10.01 6.36
C VAL A 490 -18.04 10.68 7.72
N LYS A 491 -18.85 11.67 8.09
CA LYS A 491 -18.86 12.23 9.45
C LYS A 491 -19.22 11.20 10.51
N TYR A 492 -20.13 10.28 10.22
CA TYR A 492 -20.46 9.19 11.13
C TYR A 492 -19.26 8.27 11.37
N ILE A 493 -18.54 7.88 10.31
CA ILE A 493 -17.29 7.11 10.43
C ILE A 493 -16.25 7.87 11.28
N ASN A 494 -16.15 9.19 11.11
CA ASN A 494 -15.27 10.02 11.95
C ASN A 494 -15.71 10.09 13.41
N LYS A 495 -17.01 10.09 13.67
CA LYS A 495 -17.53 10.00 15.04
C LYS A 495 -17.10 8.67 15.69
N LYS A 496 -17.24 7.55 14.98
CA LYS A 496 -16.78 6.23 15.46
C LYS A 496 -15.27 6.21 15.70
N LYS A 497 -14.47 6.77 14.78
CA LYS A 497 -13.03 6.94 14.96
C LYS A 497 -12.71 7.70 16.26
N GLN A 498 -13.47 8.75 16.59
CA GLN A 498 -13.28 9.52 17.82
C GLN A 498 -13.67 8.71 19.06
N GLU A 499 -14.76 7.96 19.02
CA GLU A 499 -15.18 7.03 20.09
C GLU A 499 -14.08 5.98 20.38
N PHE A 500 -13.41 5.47 19.33
CA PHE A 500 -12.30 4.52 19.48
C PHE A 500 -11.09 5.15 20.15
N PHE A 501 -10.71 6.38 19.72
CA PHE A 501 -9.64 7.12 20.38
C PHE A 501 -9.94 7.36 21.88
N GLU A 502 -11.17 7.71 22.22
CA GLU A 502 -11.59 7.91 23.62
C GLU A 502 -11.59 6.60 24.43
N ARG A 503 -11.81 5.45 23.76
CA ARG A 503 -11.86 4.11 24.36
C ARG A 503 -10.46 3.58 24.71
N ASP A 504 -9.48 3.77 23.85
CA ASP A 504 -8.17 3.12 23.95
C ASP A 504 -6.95 4.06 23.93
N GLY A 505 -7.14 5.33 23.56
CA GLY A 505 -6.07 6.31 23.44
C GLY A 505 -5.13 6.10 22.25
N LEU A 506 -5.43 5.16 21.34
CA LEU A 506 -4.63 4.91 20.14
C LEU A 506 -4.94 5.91 19.04
N ARG A 507 -4.01 6.08 18.09
CA ARG A 507 -4.12 7.05 16.99
C ARG A 507 -5.02 6.55 15.87
N TRP A 508 -6.34 6.75 16.01
CA TRP A 508 -7.31 6.40 15.00
C TRP A 508 -7.47 7.49 13.93
N SER A 509 -7.65 7.07 12.68
CA SER A 509 -7.86 7.95 11.54
C SER A 509 -8.91 7.40 10.57
N VAL A 510 -9.30 8.21 9.57
CA VAL A 510 -10.19 7.79 8.46
C VAL A 510 -9.46 8.02 7.15
N ILE A 511 -9.53 7.07 6.24
CA ILE A 511 -8.89 7.13 4.92
C ILE A 511 -9.91 6.93 3.79
N ALA A 512 -9.80 7.73 2.75
CA ALA A 512 -10.37 7.42 1.45
C ALA A 512 -9.59 6.24 0.85
N SER A 513 -10.10 5.01 0.97
CA SER A 513 -9.35 3.78 0.66
C SER A 513 -8.76 3.78 -0.74
N PRO A 514 -7.48 3.45 -0.93
CA PRO A 514 -6.90 3.22 -2.26
C PRO A 514 -7.38 1.86 -2.81
N ALA A 515 -8.66 1.78 -3.17
CA ALA A 515 -9.34 0.54 -3.50
C ALA A 515 -8.96 -0.01 -4.88
N GLU A 516 -7.72 -0.46 -5.06
CA GLU A 516 -7.18 -0.97 -6.32
C GLU A 516 -7.85 -2.27 -6.77
N SER A 517 -7.66 -3.35 -5.99
CA SER A 517 -8.33 -4.64 -6.20
C SER A 517 -9.64 -4.72 -5.40
N THR A 518 -9.75 -3.99 -4.30
CA THR A 518 -10.91 -3.99 -3.41
C THR A 518 -12.18 -3.50 -4.10
N ALA A 519 -12.10 -2.45 -4.93
CA ALA A 519 -13.23 -1.94 -5.70
C ALA A 519 -13.80 -2.99 -6.68
N PHE A 520 -12.92 -3.76 -7.33
CA PHE A 520 -13.32 -4.87 -8.20
C PHE A 520 -13.91 -6.04 -7.41
N ARG A 521 -13.26 -6.43 -6.31
CA ARG A 521 -13.74 -7.50 -5.43
C ARG A 521 -15.12 -7.18 -4.86
N PHE A 522 -15.33 -6.00 -4.32
CA PHE A 522 -16.60 -5.57 -3.75
C PHE A 522 -17.71 -5.53 -4.81
N ALA A 523 -17.44 -4.94 -5.98
CA ALA A 523 -18.43 -4.91 -7.06
C ALA A 523 -18.83 -6.32 -7.52
N THR A 524 -17.89 -7.27 -7.57
CA THR A 524 -18.15 -8.66 -7.93
C THR A 524 -19.08 -9.32 -6.90
N ILE A 525 -18.76 -9.22 -5.60
CA ILE A 525 -19.57 -9.77 -4.52
C ILE A 525 -20.97 -9.12 -4.51
N ASN A 526 -21.04 -7.79 -4.64
CA ASN A 526 -22.31 -7.07 -4.65
C ASN A 526 -23.22 -7.55 -5.80
N ARG A 527 -22.67 -7.74 -7.00
CA ARG A 527 -23.42 -8.22 -8.18
C ARG A 527 -23.80 -9.70 -8.07
N GLU A 528 -23.01 -10.52 -7.42
CA GLU A 528 -23.37 -11.93 -7.15
C GLU A 528 -24.54 -12.02 -6.18
N LYS A 529 -24.55 -11.22 -5.10
CA LYS A 529 -25.63 -11.18 -4.11
C LYS A 529 -26.86 -10.43 -4.60
N TYR A 530 -26.66 -9.32 -5.29
CA TYR A 530 -27.70 -8.39 -5.77
C TYR A 530 -27.50 -8.07 -7.25
N PRO A 531 -28.01 -8.88 -8.18
CA PRO A 531 -27.74 -8.74 -9.63
C PRO A 531 -28.07 -7.39 -10.25
N SER A 532 -28.97 -6.61 -9.65
CA SER A 532 -29.37 -5.27 -10.13
C SER A 532 -28.70 -4.11 -9.37
N CYS A 533 -27.75 -4.37 -8.46
CA CYS A 533 -27.11 -3.29 -7.68
C CYS A 533 -26.34 -2.33 -8.57
N PRO A 534 -26.24 -1.04 -8.18
CA PRO A 534 -25.42 -0.07 -8.89
C PRO A 534 -23.94 -0.45 -8.81
N VAL A 535 -23.26 -0.41 -9.93
CA VAL A 535 -21.82 -0.60 -10.08
C VAL A 535 -21.35 0.11 -11.33
N GLN A 536 -20.05 0.43 -11.42
CA GLN A 536 -19.41 0.93 -12.62
C GLN A 536 -18.87 -0.23 -13.48
N GLY A 537 -18.51 0.07 -14.74
CA GLY A 537 -17.90 -0.90 -15.64
C GLY A 537 -18.91 -1.75 -16.41
N LYS A 538 -18.54 -2.99 -16.73
CA LYS A 538 -19.32 -3.94 -17.53
C LYS A 538 -19.15 -5.37 -17.01
N GLU A 539 -19.95 -6.30 -17.50
CA GLU A 539 -19.88 -7.72 -17.12
C GLU A 539 -18.43 -8.27 -17.22
N GLY A 540 -17.98 -8.92 -16.14
CA GLY A 540 -16.62 -9.43 -15.98
C GLY A 540 -15.57 -8.37 -15.62
N ALA A 541 -15.95 -7.08 -15.55
CA ALA A 541 -15.06 -5.98 -15.23
C ALA A 541 -15.78 -4.86 -14.42
N TYR A 542 -16.68 -5.28 -13.52
CA TYR A 542 -17.36 -4.34 -12.63
C TYR A 542 -16.39 -3.78 -11.59
N TYR A 543 -16.62 -2.53 -11.17
CA TYR A 543 -15.90 -1.92 -10.05
C TYR A 543 -16.82 -0.94 -9.30
N LEU A 544 -16.49 -0.64 -8.03
CA LEU A 544 -17.10 0.44 -7.27
C LEU A 544 -16.30 1.72 -7.45
N THR A 545 -16.95 2.85 -7.39
CA THR A 545 -16.28 4.14 -7.33
C THR A 545 -15.38 4.20 -6.09
N ASN A 546 -14.15 4.70 -6.26
CA ASN A 546 -13.19 4.82 -5.17
C ASN A 546 -13.72 5.77 -4.10
N SER A 547 -13.82 5.28 -2.87
CA SER A 547 -14.15 6.07 -1.67
C SER A 547 -15.35 7.00 -1.87
N HIS A 548 -15.11 8.31 -1.83
CA HIS A 548 -16.08 9.39 -2.07
C HIS A 548 -15.88 10.09 -3.43
N HIS A 549 -15.06 9.53 -4.31
CA HIS A 549 -14.82 10.16 -5.60
C HIS A 549 -16.08 10.19 -6.45
N ILE A 550 -16.18 11.17 -7.33
CA ILE A 550 -17.18 11.19 -8.39
C ILE A 550 -16.82 10.07 -9.39
N PRO A 551 -17.80 9.32 -9.92
CA PRO A 551 -17.54 8.32 -10.95
C PRO A 551 -16.74 8.90 -12.12
N VAL A 552 -15.64 8.25 -12.50
CA VAL A 552 -14.65 8.77 -13.46
C VAL A 552 -15.22 9.03 -14.86
N GLY A 553 -16.38 8.45 -15.19
CA GLY A 553 -17.08 8.64 -16.46
C GLY A 553 -18.21 9.67 -16.43
N SER A 554 -18.44 10.34 -15.30
CA SER A 554 -19.61 11.24 -15.11
C SER A 554 -19.62 12.46 -16.06
N GLY A 555 -18.45 12.91 -16.52
CA GLY A 555 -18.33 14.14 -17.34
C GLY A 555 -18.60 15.44 -16.57
N VAL A 556 -18.56 15.40 -15.25
CA VAL A 556 -18.76 16.56 -14.38
C VAL A 556 -17.67 17.60 -14.65
N ASP A 557 -18.02 18.87 -14.59
CA ASP A 557 -17.09 19.98 -14.67
C ASP A 557 -15.97 19.89 -13.63
N TRP A 558 -14.75 20.31 -14.00
CA TRP A 558 -13.57 20.13 -13.15
C TRP A 558 -13.62 20.97 -11.85
N ILE A 559 -14.26 22.14 -11.86
CA ILE A 559 -14.45 22.96 -10.65
C ILE A 559 -15.36 22.22 -9.67
N LYS A 560 -16.51 21.71 -10.16
CA LYS A 560 -17.42 20.91 -9.33
C LYS A 560 -16.77 19.65 -8.79
N HIS A 561 -15.88 19.03 -9.58
CA HIS A 561 -15.10 17.87 -9.12
C HIS A 561 -14.18 18.25 -7.95
N ILE A 562 -13.49 19.40 -8.02
CA ILE A 562 -12.60 19.89 -6.95
C ILE A 562 -13.40 20.29 -5.71
N GLU A 563 -14.51 21.03 -5.86
CA GLU A 563 -15.39 21.44 -4.77
C GLU A 563 -15.95 20.23 -4.00
N ASN A 564 -16.42 19.21 -4.71
CA ASN A 564 -16.92 17.99 -4.10
C ASN A 564 -15.81 17.27 -3.33
N ALA A 565 -14.63 17.06 -3.94
CA ALA A 565 -13.49 16.42 -3.27
C ALA A 565 -13.08 17.17 -2.00
N GLY A 566 -13.08 18.52 -2.02
CA GLY A 566 -12.74 19.35 -0.87
C GLY A 566 -13.61 19.12 0.36
N LYS A 567 -14.91 18.81 0.16
CA LYS A 567 -15.83 18.53 1.28
C LYS A 567 -15.47 17.27 2.06
N PHE A 568 -14.85 16.31 1.42
CA PHE A 568 -14.46 15.03 2.02
C PHE A 568 -12.99 14.99 2.48
N ALA A 569 -12.13 15.79 1.88
CA ALA A 569 -10.68 15.76 2.12
C ALA A 569 -10.34 15.90 3.61
N HIS A 570 -10.93 16.87 4.31
CA HIS A 570 -10.71 17.11 5.74
C HIS A 570 -11.43 16.09 6.66
N LEU A 571 -12.30 15.25 6.10
CA LEU A 571 -12.91 14.11 6.81
C LEU A 571 -12.07 12.84 6.68
N SER A 572 -11.13 12.80 5.74
CA SER A 572 -10.28 11.65 5.43
C SER A 572 -8.80 11.93 5.72
N LEU A 573 -8.51 12.46 6.92
CA LEU A 573 -7.15 12.92 7.31
C LEU A 573 -6.11 11.80 7.35
N GLY A 574 -6.48 10.52 7.40
CA GLY A 574 -5.58 9.37 7.26
C GLY A 574 -5.06 9.17 5.83
N GLY A 575 -5.66 9.87 4.88
CA GLY A 575 -5.23 9.89 3.48
C GLY A 575 -6.39 10.04 2.51
N ASP A 576 -6.17 10.88 1.53
CA ASP A 576 -7.04 11.13 0.38
C ASP A 576 -6.18 11.56 -0.79
N ILE A 577 -6.69 11.48 -2.01
CA ILE A 577 -6.04 12.04 -3.20
C ILE A 577 -7.07 12.51 -4.21
N LEU A 578 -6.99 13.79 -4.57
CA LEU A 578 -7.73 14.33 -5.70
C LEU A 578 -6.96 14.05 -7.00
N HIS A 579 -7.55 13.31 -7.91
CA HIS A 579 -7.02 13.09 -9.27
C HIS A 579 -7.64 14.08 -10.25
N ILE A 580 -6.80 14.86 -10.91
CA ILE A 580 -7.21 15.68 -12.05
C ILE A 580 -6.76 14.96 -13.32
N TRP A 581 -7.71 14.29 -13.97
CA TRP A 581 -7.46 13.55 -15.21
C TRP A 581 -7.28 14.51 -16.37
N SER A 582 -6.03 14.82 -16.75
CA SER A 582 -5.73 15.74 -17.85
C SER A 582 -5.77 15.03 -19.20
N GLY A 583 -6.48 15.63 -20.17
CA GLY A 583 -6.54 15.20 -21.57
C GLY A 583 -5.50 15.86 -22.48
N GLU A 584 -4.68 16.77 -21.97
CA GLU A 584 -3.74 17.57 -22.75
C GLU A 584 -2.33 17.53 -22.19
N VAL A 585 -1.36 17.74 -23.06
CA VAL A 585 0.03 17.99 -22.69
C VAL A 585 0.15 19.48 -22.31
N TRP A 586 0.37 19.77 -21.05
CA TRP A 586 0.55 21.14 -20.62
C TRP A 586 2.00 21.57 -20.87
N SER A 587 2.15 22.61 -21.65
CA SER A 587 3.45 23.24 -21.90
C SER A 587 3.67 24.53 -21.11
N ASP A 588 2.62 25.06 -20.49
CA ASP A 588 2.66 26.32 -19.74
C ASP A 588 2.72 26.06 -18.24
N ALA A 589 3.91 26.27 -17.68
CA ALA A 589 4.18 26.09 -16.28
C ALA A 589 3.48 27.14 -15.39
N GLU A 590 3.29 28.37 -15.90
CA GLU A 590 2.58 29.44 -15.17
C GLU A 590 1.08 29.13 -15.08
N ALA A 591 0.51 28.49 -16.12
CA ALA A 591 -0.87 28.01 -16.07
C ALA A 591 -1.06 26.95 -14.97
N ILE A 592 -0.12 26.02 -14.79
CA ILE A 592 -0.18 25.01 -13.71
C ILE A 592 -0.08 25.69 -12.34
N TRP A 593 0.77 26.71 -12.20
CA TRP A 593 0.85 27.48 -10.95
C TRP A 593 -0.48 28.13 -10.60
N LYS A 594 -1.11 28.81 -11.55
CA LYS A 594 -2.43 29.42 -11.37
C LYS A 594 -3.49 28.36 -11.04
N LEU A 595 -3.44 27.22 -11.71
CA LEU A 595 -4.36 26.12 -11.46
C LEU A 595 -4.19 25.54 -10.05
N ASN A 596 -2.97 25.37 -9.55
CA ASN A 596 -2.72 24.94 -8.17
C ASN A 596 -3.31 25.93 -7.15
N LYS A 597 -3.21 27.23 -7.40
CA LYS A 597 -3.87 28.25 -6.56
C LYS A 597 -5.39 28.10 -6.57
N ARG A 598 -6.00 27.90 -7.74
CA ARG A 598 -7.46 27.65 -7.86
C ARG A 598 -7.90 26.37 -7.18
N ILE A 599 -7.12 25.29 -7.28
CA ILE A 599 -7.42 24.02 -6.58
C ILE A 599 -7.49 24.22 -5.08
N LEU A 600 -6.55 24.97 -4.51
CA LEU A 600 -6.56 25.32 -3.09
C LEU A 600 -7.73 26.24 -2.75
N GLU A 601 -8.06 27.20 -3.60
CA GLU A 601 -9.16 28.14 -3.39
C GLU A 601 -10.54 27.46 -3.44
N TYR A 602 -10.80 26.60 -4.43
CA TYR A 602 -12.12 25.97 -4.63
C TYR A 602 -12.36 24.74 -3.77
N GLY A 603 -11.36 23.91 -3.54
CA GLY A 603 -11.53 22.61 -2.88
C GLY A 603 -10.64 22.39 -1.67
N ASN A 604 -9.52 23.09 -1.58
CA ASN A 604 -8.53 22.92 -0.50
C ASN A 604 -8.23 21.42 -0.19
N PRO A 605 -7.94 20.58 -1.22
CA PRO A 605 -7.69 19.16 -1.00
C PRO A 605 -6.42 18.98 -0.15
N ILE A 606 -6.35 17.88 0.60
CA ILE A 606 -5.15 17.57 1.40
C ILE A 606 -3.99 17.07 0.54
N PHE A 607 -4.28 16.47 -0.62
CA PHE A 607 -3.29 15.88 -1.51
C PHE A 607 -3.88 15.75 -2.92
N TRP A 608 -3.13 16.14 -3.97
CA TRP A 608 -3.62 16.04 -5.34
C TRP A 608 -2.51 15.71 -6.33
N ALA A 609 -2.94 15.24 -7.49
CA ALA A 609 -2.04 14.94 -8.60
C ALA A 609 -2.74 15.14 -9.95
N TYR A 610 -1.97 15.65 -10.91
CA TYR A 610 -2.37 15.66 -12.32
C TYR A 610 -2.05 14.30 -12.93
N SER A 611 -3.06 13.66 -13.49
CA SER A 611 -2.93 12.31 -14.02
C SER A 611 -3.03 12.33 -15.55
N LYS A 612 -1.89 12.08 -16.20
CA LYS A 612 -1.75 12.02 -17.67
C LYS A 612 -1.33 10.62 -18.07
N VAL A 613 -1.91 10.09 -19.15
CA VAL A 613 -1.33 8.88 -19.77
C VAL A 613 0.00 9.25 -20.41
N PHE A 614 0.99 8.41 -20.27
CA PHE A 614 2.12 8.46 -21.17
C PHE A 614 2.32 7.13 -21.89
N SER A 615 2.74 7.21 -23.16
CA SER A 615 3.05 6.08 -24.01
C SER A 615 4.55 5.97 -24.23
N PHE A 616 5.05 4.74 -24.19
CA PHE A 616 6.44 4.40 -24.39
C PHE A 616 6.55 3.32 -25.48
N CYS A 617 7.32 3.57 -26.53
CA CYS A 617 7.61 2.59 -27.57
C CYS A 617 8.78 1.69 -27.14
N SER A 618 8.53 0.37 -27.04
CA SER A 618 9.55 -0.60 -26.64
C SER A 618 10.71 -0.74 -27.65
N GLU A 619 10.47 -0.39 -28.92
CA GLU A 619 11.45 -0.55 -30.00
C GLU A 619 12.45 0.60 -30.09
N CYS A 620 11.95 1.86 -30.11
CA CYS A 620 12.81 3.01 -30.34
C CYS A 620 12.93 3.98 -29.15
N GLY A 621 12.28 3.69 -28.00
CA GLY A 621 12.32 4.52 -26.82
C GLY A 621 11.53 5.84 -26.91
N PHE A 622 10.75 6.06 -27.99
CA PHE A 622 9.93 7.27 -28.09
C PHE A 622 8.88 7.31 -26.98
N THR A 623 8.82 8.43 -26.26
CA THR A 623 7.85 8.64 -25.17
C THR A 623 7.10 9.95 -25.35
N ILE A 624 5.80 9.90 -25.15
CA ILE A 624 4.90 11.06 -25.21
C ILE A 624 3.84 10.98 -24.09
N ASN A 625 3.44 12.12 -23.58
CA ASN A 625 2.35 12.22 -22.59
C ASN A 625 0.98 12.19 -23.28
N ASP A 626 0.72 11.13 -24.02
CA ASP A 626 -0.54 10.84 -24.72
C ASP A 626 -0.68 9.33 -24.95
N LYS A 627 -1.89 8.87 -25.27
CA LYS A 627 -2.16 7.48 -25.61
C LYS A 627 -1.96 7.26 -27.11
N LEU A 628 -1.02 6.39 -27.49
CA LEU A 628 -0.71 6.05 -28.86
C LEU A 628 -0.92 4.55 -29.13
N ASP A 629 -1.63 4.19 -30.19
CA ASP A 629 -1.76 2.80 -30.64
C ASP A 629 -0.56 2.35 -31.50
N GLU A 630 0.16 3.30 -32.09
CA GLU A 630 1.31 3.07 -32.97
C GLU A 630 2.36 4.17 -32.75
N CYS A 631 3.62 3.79 -32.67
CA CYS A 631 4.72 4.73 -32.57
C CYS A 631 4.83 5.65 -33.82
N PRO A 632 4.78 6.97 -33.68
CA PRO A 632 4.88 7.88 -34.81
C PRO A 632 6.27 7.86 -35.49
N ILE A 633 7.31 7.41 -34.79
CA ILE A 633 8.70 7.40 -35.25
C ILE A 633 9.02 6.11 -36.01
N CYS A 634 8.89 4.93 -35.37
CA CYS A 634 9.29 3.65 -35.97
C CYS A 634 8.13 2.78 -36.43
N LYS A 635 6.88 3.24 -36.28
CA LYS A 635 5.66 2.52 -36.66
C LYS A 635 5.44 1.20 -35.96
N SER A 636 6.14 0.96 -34.87
CA SER A 636 5.91 -0.21 -34.04
C SER A 636 4.56 -0.12 -33.32
N LYS A 637 3.88 -1.25 -33.19
CA LYS A 637 2.67 -1.41 -32.36
C LYS A 637 2.99 -1.87 -30.93
N ASP A 638 4.27 -2.16 -30.62
CA ASP A 638 4.69 -2.45 -29.25
C ASP A 638 4.88 -1.14 -28.47
N VAL A 639 3.73 -0.52 -28.18
CA VAL A 639 3.62 0.70 -27.38
C VAL A 639 2.99 0.36 -26.06
N ARG A 640 3.70 0.64 -24.98
CA ARG A 640 3.23 0.44 -23.60
C ARG A 640 2.65 1.74 -23.07
N HIS A 641 1.51 1.62 -22.38
CA HIS A 641 0.84 2.76 -21.78
C HIS A 641 0.98 2.70 -20.27
N PHE A 642 1.21 3.85 -19.66
CA PHE A 642 1.33 4.02 -18.22
C PHE A 642 0.33 5.07 -17.76
N ASP A 643 -0.38 4.76 -16.68
CA ASP A 643 -1.27 5.72 -15.99
C ASP A 643 -1.27 5.41 -14.49
N ARG A 644 -1.84 6.31 -13.69
CA ARG A 644 -2.00 6.05 -12.26
C ARG A 644 -3.03 4.97 -12.04
N ILE A 645 -2.66 3.91 -11.32
CA ILE A 645 -3.64 2.88 -10.91
C ILE A 645 -4.58 3.46 -9.85
N THR A 646 -4.01 4.04 -8.80
CA THR A 646 -4.62 4.92 -7.83
C THR A 646 -3.62 6.01 -7.45
N GLY A 647 -2.65 5.74 -6.61
CA GLY A 647 -1.66 6.69 -6.12
C GLY A 647 -0.27 6.58 -6.76
N TYR A 648 -0.03 5.78 -7.80
CA TYR A 648 1.26 5.64 -8.47
C TYR A 648 1.11 5.12 -9.91
N TYR A 649 2.15 5.35 -10.73
CA TYR A 649 2.15 4.94 -12.14
C TYR A 649 2.49 3.47 -12.31
N LEU A 650 1.67 2.79 -13.12
CA LEU A 650 1.88 1.39 -13.49
C LEU A 650 1.54 1.18 -14.97
N CYS A 651 2.10 0.13 -15.59
CA CYS A 651 1.73 -0.26 -16.95
C CYS A 651 0.27 -0.73 -16.96
N ILE A 652 -0.55 -0.17 -17.85
CA ILE A 652 -1.99 -0.49 -17.91
C ILE A 652 -2.25 -1.97 -18.18
N ASN A 653 -1.32 -2.66 -18.88
CA ASN A 653 -1.44 -4.09 -19.15
C ASN A 653 -1.43 -4.96 -17.89
N THR A 654 -0.90 -4.45 -16.76
CA THR A 654 -0.86 -5.14 -15.47
C THR A 654 -2.06 -4.82 -14.56
N PHE A 655 -2.95 -3.91 -14.98
CA PHE A 655 -4.17 -3.59 -14.25
C PHE A 655 -5.11 -4.80 -14.20
N ASN A 656 -5.82 -5.00 -13.09
CA ASN A 656 -6.93 -5.95 -13.03
C ASN A 656 -8.09 -5.52 -13.94
N ALA A 657 -9.09 -6.40 -14.12
CA ALA A 657 -10.19 -6.15 -15.05
C ALA A 657 -10.99 -4.88 -14.71
N GLY A 658 -11.30 -4.67 -13.43
CA GLY A 658 -12.05 -3.48 -12.96
C GLY A 658 -11.26 -2.18 -13.18
N LYS A 659 -9.96 -2.17 -12.88
CA LYS A 659 -9.11 -0.98 -13.10
C LYS A 659 -8.88 -0.68 -14.59
N ARG A 660 -8.87 -1.68 -15.45
CA ARG A 660 -8.86 -1.43 -16.91
C ARG A 660 -10.16 -0.80 -17.37
N ALA A 661 -11.32 -1.28 -16.88
CA ALA A 661 -12.62 -0.69 -17.21
C ALA A 661 -12.72 0.75 -16.69
N GLU A 662 -12.27 1.02 -15.46
CA GLU A 662 -12.19 2.38 -14.92
C GLU A 662 -11.31 3.29 -15.79
N PHE A 663 -10.12 2.81 -16.18
CA PHE A 663 -9.23 3.57 -17.07
C PHE A 663 -9.86 3.93 -18.41
N GLU A 664 -10.62 3.00 -19.02
CA GLU A 664 -11.33 3.22 -20.27
C GLU A 664 -12.46 4.27 -20.15
N GLN A 665 -13.06 4.38 -18.96
CA GLN A 665 -14.15 5.31 -18.68
C GLN A 665 -13.69 6.68 -18.18
N ARG A 666 -12.41 6.87 -17.83
CA ARG A 666 -11.90 8.14 -17.30
C ARG A 666 -12.20 9.31 -18.19
N HIS A 667 -13.06 10.22 -17.75
CA HIS A 667 -13.24 11.51 -18.39
C HIS A 667 -11.98 12.36 -18.19
N ARG A 668 -11.40 12.85 -19.30
CA ARG A 668 -10.17 13.64 -19.26
C ARG A 668 -10.51 15.10 -19.55
N TYR A 669 -10.22 15.95 -18.55
CA TYR A 669 -10.48 17.37 -18.66
C TYR A 669 -9.56 18.02 -19.70
N LYS A 670 -10.16 18.89 -20.51
CA LYS A 670 -9.45 19.85 -21.36
C LYS A 670 -9.48 21.17 -20.63
N LEU A 671 -8.36 21.56 -20.05
CA LEU A 671 -8.22 22.81 -19.32
C LEU A 671 -7.79 23.90 -20.33
N THR A 672 -8.62 24.90 -20.53
CA THR A 672 -8.36 26.02 -21.44
C THR A 672 -7.57 27.11 -20.73
N SER A 673 -7.04 28.10 -21.49
CA SER A 673 -6.42 29.29 -20.90
C SER A 673 -7.39 30.13 -20.06
N GLU A 674 -8.70 29.96 -20.22
CA GLU A 674 -9.74 30.61 -19.41
C GLU A 674 -9.91 29.90 -18.05
N ASP A 675 -9.56 28.61 -17.97
CA ASP A 675 -9.55 27.81 -16.76
C ASP A 675 -8.32 28.09 -15.89
N CYS A 676 -7.25 28.63 -16.45
CA CYS A 676 -6.01 29.02 -15.81
C CYS A 676 -5.95 30.55 -15.64
#